data_10f3e6aa4631d9774e02e8b696c2fb64
#
_entry.id   10f3e6aa4631d9774e02e8b696c2fb64
#
_cell.length_a   1.000
_cell.length_b   1.000
_cell.length_c   1.000
_cell.angle_alpha   90.00
_cell.angle_beta   90.00
_cell.angle_gamma   90.00
#
_symmetry.space_group_name_H-M   'P 1'
#
loop_
_entity.id
_entity.type
_entity.pdbx_description
1 polymer ?
#
loop_
_entity_poly.entity_id
_entity_poly.type
_entity_poly.pdbx_seq_one_letter_code
_entity_poly.pdbx_strand_id
1 'polypeptide(L)'
;MRTYSVVLFAAVCPALFAQSPAAIPGCEARPEVRQAIDDRLADKALENMKFSEQLALKREVLGDLIAKYPRELEPYRQLIQATRYGDPAGYAALAESYIKQAEQHPDDPLALYVAALVSIGRDTPRSIQYLERAEAEAPDFGWPAISLARVHATGKLADKKKAAAEAAAFFTACPSSTDPGAQRILNRAGGTELQARVAAALRARLAKETAPKQLEDYATLWGLEFRSHPTPEHDALRRQVAEDLQRLESMNPKPDAEWLAFLKDGYKQSGASTETVTAKEDQVIRAFPHSEQAYDIVYERWKKAHKEPEDQKDVAAWRKYDVEQYAAVRSWIAQFTEDREVQHLTWFYTIFDDPDISEKEGLRALNDFLAETSDYQSPQSWNYRNAASFLIYHKWQPERAIELARTAEKWEAITNEVNRSDNLSSEDAKDRKEQEIQMGQDLAGLILRAARLAGNKEEAERMKGSIETSPPDDVKVVSGYWANRARLAAVEGRKADALTFYQQAIYTRERTPEMYHGRLIDNLMDEASAVWKDTGGTEAAWNVWKTPPAGKAPELAEGRWEKAAKAMPAFELADLAGKTWRLKSLEGKSVLINVWATWCGPCQGELPKLEKLYEKVKDRPDIQIVTLNIDQDLGLVAPFVKDKGFTFPVLPAYSFVLSLLDSVGIPQNWILDPKGAWRLTQLGYDASDAQWADTMIGKLQSVKTE
;
A
#
# COMPACT_ATOMS: atom_id res chain seq x y z
N MET A 1 -18.79 -29.28 17.13
CA MET A 1 -18.21 -28.79 18.37
C MET A 1 -17.01 -29.69 18.74
N ARG A 2 -15.84 -29.36 18.30
CA ARG A 2 -14.59 -29.94 18.80
C ARG A 2 -13.89 -28.85 19.57
N THR A 3 -13.84 -29.02 20.87
CA THR A 3 -13.13 -28.19 21.81
C THR A 3 -11.64 -28.24 21.50
N TYR A 4 -11.11 -27.15 20.97
CA TYR A 4 -9.66 -26.97 20.91
C TYR A 4 -9.15 -26.71 22.32
N SER A 5 -8.51 -27.71 22.88
CA SER A 5 -7.74 -27.53 24.12
C SER A 5 -6.65 -26.51 23.87
N VAL A 6 -6.76 -25.38 24.54
CA VAL A 6 -5.67 -24.43 24.71
C VAL A 6 -4.56 -25.16 25.46
N VAL A 7 -3.57 -25.65 24.74
CA VAL A 7 -2.31 -26.12 25.36
C VAL A 7 -1.62 -24.85 25.87
N LEU A 8 -1.75 -24.61 27.18
CA LEU A 8 -0.93 -23.69 27.90
C LEU A 8 0.54 -24.03 27.60
N PHE A 9 1.26 -23.10 27.03
CA PHE A 9 2.72 -23.10 27.04
C PHE A 9 3.19 -22.91 28.49
N ALA A 10 3.20 -24.02 29.23
CA ALA A 10 3.83 -24.07 30.52
C ALA A 10 5.31 -24.32 30.31
N ALA A 11 6.09 -23.33 30.70
CA ALA A 11 7.47 -23.47 31.12
C ALA A 11 8.44 -24.16 30.11
N VAL A 12 9.01 -23.36 29.21
CA VAL A 12 10.43 -23.59 28.88
C VAL A 12 11.18 -23.47 30.21
N CYS A 13 11.75 -24.58 30.65
CA CYS A 13 12.27 -24.82 31.98
C CYS A 13 13.29 -23.74 32.39
N PRO A 14 13.13 -23.00 33.51
CA PRO A 14 14.11 -22.02 33.99
C PRO A 14 15.44 -22.62 34.39
N ALA A 15 15.59 -23.92 34.40
CA ALA A 15 16.74 -24.64 34.95
C ALA A 15 17.96 -24.78 34.03
N LEU A 16 17.88 -24.34 32.75
CA LEU A 16 18.94 -24.61 31.77
C LEU A 16 20.07 -23.55 31.75
N PHE A 17 19.90 -22.41 32.43
CA PHE A 17 20.93 -21.36 32.45
C PHE A 17 21.88 -21.42 33.65
N ALA A 18 21.76 -22.39 34.53
CA ALA A 18 22.37 -22.37 35.84
C ALA A 18 23.75 -23.04 35.98
N GLN A 19 24.46 -23.48 34.94
CA GLN A 19 25.80 -24.09 35.11
C GLN A 19 26.72 -23.85 33.92
N SER A 20 27.69 -23.02 34.10
CA SER A 20 29.00 -22.76 33.46
C SER A 20 29.16 -21.28 33.07
N PRO A 21 30.41 -20.71 33.10
CA PRO A 21 30.62 -19.40 32.47
C PRO A 21 30.12 -19.46 31.06
N ALA A 22 29.18 -18.55 30.74
CA ALA A 22 28.33 -18.66 29.59
C ALA A 22 29.13 -18.65 28.29
N ALA A 23 29.18 -19.76 27.60
CA ALA A 23 29.74 -19.82 26.24
C ALA A 23 28.98 -18.81 25.37
N ILE A 24 29.72 -17.89 24.75
CA ILE A 24 29.18 -16.86 23.86
C ILE A 24 28.71 -17.56 22.57
N PRO A 25 27.52 -17.23 22.02
CA PRO A 25 27.11 -17.71 20.71
C PRO A 25 28.13 -17.35 19.63
N GLY A 26 28.45 -18.27 18.75
CA GLY A 26 29.34 -18.03 17.60
C GLY A 26 28.69 -17.05 16.58
N CYS A 27 29.50 -16.61 15.63
CA CYS A 27 29.05 -15.80 14.49
C CYS A 27 28.13 -16.58 13.54
N GLU A 28 28.26 -17.89 13.52
CA GLU A 28 27.43 -18.81 12.75
C GLU A 28 26.91 -19.91 13.68
N ALA A 29 25.72 -20.41 13.36
CA ALA A 29 25.17 -21.58 14.05
C ALA A 29 26.09 -22.82 13.87
N ARG A 30 26.16 -23.68 14.89
CA ARG A 30 26.88 -24.96 14.77
C ARG A 30 26.34 -25.77 13.59
N PRO A 31 27.23 -26.56 12.92
CA PRO A 31 26.82 -27.36 11.78
C PRO A 31 25.62 -28.26 12.06
N GLU A 32 25.60 -28.91 13.24
CA GLU A 32 24.49 -29.78 13.65
C GLU A 32 23.18 -29.07 13.90
N VAL A 33 23.20 -27.80 14.32
CA VAL A 33 21.99 -26.97 14.51
C VAL A 33 21.47 -26.52 13.15
N ARG A 34 22.37 -26.06 12.27
CA ARG A 34 22.03 -25.66 10.90
C ARG A 34 21.43 -26.85 10.15
N GLN A 35 22.09 -28.00 10.17
CA GLN A 35 21.60 -29.22 9.53
C GLN A 35 20.21 -29.62 10.03
N ALA A 36 19.97 -29.53 11.35
CA ALA A 36 18.66 -29.86 11.92
C ALA A 36 17.56 -28.88 11.49
N ILE A 37 17.90 -27.60 11.28
CA ILE A 37 16.97 -26.58 10.71
C ILE A 37 16.71 -26.93 9.24
N ASP A 38 17.77 -27.12 8.44
CA ASP A 38 17.66 -27.38 7.00
C ASP A 38 16.88 -28.67 6.72
N ASP A 39 17.12 -29.74 7.49
CA ASP A 39 16.44 -31.04 7.30
C ASP A 39 14.94 -30.98 7.64
N ARG A 40 14.53 -30.16 8.59
CA ARG A 40 13.13 -30.14 9.11
C ARG A 40 12.33 -28.91 8.68
N LEU A 41 12.99 -27.81 8.33
CA LEU A 41 12.35 -26.52 8.03
C LEU A 41 12.77 -25.97 6.65
N ALA A 42 13.42 -26.77 5.78
CA ALA A 42 13.66 -26.40 4.40
C ALA A 42 12.33 -26.12 3.67
N ASP A 43 12.34 -25.22 2.71
CA ASP A 43 11.14 -24.82 1.97
C ASP A 43 10.42 -26.03 1.38
N LYS A 44 11.15 -26.98 0.83
CA LYS A 44 10.61 -28.25 0.31
C LYS A 44 9.87 -29.10 1.37
N ALA A 45 10.28 -29.03 2.64
CA ALA A 45 9.59 -29.74 3.74
C ALA A 45 8.29 -29.03 4.14
N LEU A 46 8.22 -27.72 3.94
CA LEU A 46 7.07 -26.86 4.28
C LEU A 46 6.07 -26.71 3.13
N GLU A 47 6.48 -27.02 1.91
CA GLU A 47 5.79 -26.71 0.65
C GLU A 47 4.31 -27.12 0.59
N ASN A 48 3.96 -28.26 1.22
CA ASN A 48 2.59 -28.79 1.20
C ASN A 48 1.82 -28.56 2.51
N MET A 49 2.34 -27.73 3.40
CA MET A 49 1.75 -27.46 4.72
C MET A 49 1.03 -26.11 4.71
N LYS A 50 -0.13 -26.06 5.39
CA LYS A 50 -0.80 -24.79 5.65
C LYS A 50 0.07 -23.91 6.54
N PHE A 51 -0.07 -22.59 6.39
CA PHE A 51 0.68 -21.61 7.18
C PHE A 51 0.64 -21.87 8.70
N SER A 52 -0.55 -22.20 9.24
CA SER A 52 -0.71 -22.54 10.65
C SER A 52 0.06 -23.81 11.06
N GLU A 53 0.16 -24.79 10.15
CA GLU A 53 0.89 -26.04 10.35
C GLU A 53 2.41 -25.79 10.27
N GLN A 54 2.85 -24.96 9.31
CA GLN A 54 4.24 -24.51 9.21
C GLN A 54 4.68 -23.78 10.48
N LEU A 55 3.85 -22.86 10.99
CA LEU A 55 4.15 -22.12 12.21
C LEU A 55 4.22 -23.05 13.43
N ALA A 56 3.32 -24.02 13.53
CA ALA A 56 3.34 -25.02 14.61
C ALA A 56 4.62 -25.87 14.53
N LEU A 57 5.00 -26.34 13.34
CA LEU A 57 6.22 -27.10 13.15
C LEU A 57 7.48 -26.27 13.45
N LYS A 58 7.54 -25.03 12.98
CA LYS A 58 8.66 -24.10 13.30
C LYS A 58 8.81 -23.94 14.81
N ARG A 59 7.71 -23.72 15.53
CA ARG A 59 7.74 -23.60 16.98
C ARG A 59 8.24 -24.86 17.69
N GLU A 60 7.77 -26.03 17.25
CA GLU A 60 8.21 -27.31 17.79
C GLU A 60 9.72 -27.51 17.56
N VAL A 61 10.15 -27.44 16.30
CA VAL A 61 11.55 -27.70 15.92
C VAL A 61 12.51 -26.72 16.59
N LEU A 62 12.19 -25.43 16.54
CA LEU A 62 13.04 -24.39 17.12
C LEU A 62 13.04 -24.44 18.64
N GLY A 63 11.91 -24.78 19.27
CA GLY A 63 11.81 -25.01 20.69
C GLY A 63 12.67 -26.19 21.17
N ASP A 64 12.62 -27.31 20.44
CA ASP A 64 13.49 -28.48 20.69
C ASP A 64 14.97 -28.13 20.57
N LEU A 65 15.32 -27.34 19.53
CA LEU A 65 16.71 -26.91 19.33
C LEU A 65 17.18 -25.96 20.42
N ILE A 66 16.34 -25.04 20.89
CA ILE A 66 16.63 -24.17 22.05
C ILE A 66 16.85 -25.01 23.30
N ALA A 67 16.01 -26.01 23.55
CA ALA A 67 16.14 -26.89 24.70
C ALA A 67 17.42 -27.73 24.65
N LYS A 68 17.79 -28.23 23.46
CA LYS A 68 18.99 -29.06 23.26
C LYS A 68 20.28 -28.23 23.19
N TYR A 69 20.22 -27.05 22.61
CA TYR A 69 21.35 -26.15 22.38
C TYR A 69 21.05 -24.73 22.90
N PRO A 70 20.88 -24.53 24.22
CA PRO A 70 20.40 -23.28 24.80
C PRO A 70 21.34 -22.08 24.61
N ARG A 71 22.56 -22.32 24.13
CA ARG A 71 23.57 -21.28 23.85
C ARG A 71 23.71 -20.96 22.37
N GLU A 72 22.89 -21.54 21.48
CA GLU A 72 22.85 -21.24 20.07
C GLU A 72 21.84 -20.12 19.79
N LEU A 73 22.27 -19.09 19.08
CA LEU A 73 21.45 -17.90 18.82
C LEU A 73 20.39 -18.12 17.74
N GLU A 74 20.75 -18.86 16.68
CA GLU A 74 19.93 -18.95 15.48
C GLU A 74 18.50 -19.48 15.72
N PRO A 75 18.29 -20.53 16.54
CA PRO A 75 16.94 -20.98 16.86
C PRO A 75 16.07 -19.90 17.54
N TYR A 76 16.66 -19.06 18.40
CA TYR A 76 15.93 -17.94 19.02
C TYR A 76 15.51 -16.89 18.01
N ARG A 77 16.43 -16.52 17.08
CA ARG A 77 16.16 -15.53 16.05
C ARG A 77 15.01 -15.99 15.15
N GLN A 78 15.06 -17.23 14.67
CA GLN A 78 14.03 -17.79 13.81
C GLN A 78 12.69 -17.94 14.54
N LEU A 79 12.69 -18.38 15.82
CA LEU A 79 11.46 -18.49 16.61
C LEU A 79 10.80 -17.14 16.85
N ILE A 80 11.59 -16.11 17.19
CA ILE A 80 11.12 -14.72 17.35
C ILE A 80 10.49 -14.23 16.05
N GLN A 81 11.18 -14.41 14.92
CA GLN A 81 10.70 -13.99 13.60
C GLN A 81 9.42 -14.73 13.22
N ALA A 82 9.40 -16.05 13.28
CA ALA A 82 8.24 -16.86 12.93
C ALA A 82 7.00 -16.49 13.79
N THR A 83 7.20 -16.31 15.11
CA THR A 83 6.11 -15.96 16.01
C THR A 83 5.62 -14.53 15.78
N ARG A 84 6.52 -13.57 15.54
CA ARG A 84 6.20 -12.17 15.29
C ARG A 84 5.27 -12.00 14.09
N TYR A 85 5.54 -12.71 12.99
CA TYR A 85 4.74 -12.60 11.76
C TYR A 85 3.53 -13.54 11.76
N GLY A 86 3.61 -14.70 12.40
CA GLY A 86 2.57 -15.72 12.33
C GLY A 86 1.53 -15.70 13.45
N ASP A 87 1.91 -15.15 14.63
CA ASP A 87 1.04 -15.11 15.80
C ASP A 87 1.37 -13.90 16.68
N PRO A 88 0.86 -12.72 16.35
CA PRO A 88 1.15 -11.50 17.11
C PRO A 88 0.75 -11.58 18.59
N ALA A 89 -0.32 -12.31 18.94
CA ALA A 89 -0.75 -12.50 20.31
C ALA A 89 0.23 -13.39 21.09
N GLY A 90 0.63 -14.52 20.50
CA GLY A 90 1.66 -15.40 21.06
C GLY A 90 3.04 -14.72 21.12
N TYR A 91 3.32 -13.79 20.20
CA TYR A 91 4.55 -13.00 20.23
C TYR A 91 4.65 -12.11 21.48
N ALA A 92 3.56 -11.49 21.92
CA ALA A 92 3.57 -10.67 23.13
C ALA A 92 3.96 -11.49 24.37
N ALA A 93 3.40 -12.70 24.52
CA ALA A 93 3.75 -13.60 25.60
C ALA A 93 5.20 -14.11 25.52
N LEU A 94 5.68 -14.41 24.31
CA LEU A 94 7.07 -14.82 24.06
C LEU A 94 8.04 -13.69 24.45
N ALA A 95 7.76 -12.45 24.04
CA ALA A 95 8.56 -11.28 24.36
C ALA A 95 8.66 -11.04 25.88
N GLU A 96 7.53 -11.11 26.57
CA GLU A 96 7.49 -10.98 28.03
C GLU A 96 8.33 -12.06 28.72
N SER A 97 8.30 -13.32 28.23
CA SER A 97 9.08 -14.41 28.79
C SER A 97 10.59 -14.16 28.65
N TYR A 98 11.06 -13.69 27.49
CA TYR A 98 12.49 -13.41 27.29
C TYR A 98 12.96 -12.18 28.07
N ILE A 99 12.13 -11.14 28.20
CA ILE A 99 12.43 -10.00 29.05
C ILE A 99 12.60 -10.43 30.50
N LYS A 100 11.69 -11.27 31.01
CA LYS A 100 11.77 -11.82 32.36
C LYS A 100 13.03 -12.68 32.59
N GLN A 101 13.44 -13.47 31.58
CA GLN A 101 14.69 -14.24 31.64
C GLN A 101 15.90 -13.31 31.76
N ALA A 102 15.99 -12.24 30.98
CA ALA A 102 17.07 -11.27 31.09
C ALA A 102 17.10 -10.54 32.45
N GLU A 103 15.95 -10.29 33.06
CA GLU A 103 15.85 -9.71 34.41
C GLU A 103 16.33 -10.70 35.49
N GLN A 104 16.09 -12.00 35.31
CA GLN A 104 16.54 -13.05 36.20
C GLN A 104 18.03 -13.40 36.04
N HIS A 105 18.58 -13.20 34.85
CA HIS A 105 19.97 -13.48 34.50
C HIS A 105 20.64 -12.24 33.90
N PRO A 106 20.83 -11.19 34.69
CA PRO A 106 21.27 -9.87 34.22
C PRO A 106 22.71 -9.84 33.68
N ASP A 107 23.51 -10.87 33.96
CA ASP A 107 24.90 -11.01 33.49
C ASP A 107 25.04 -12.04 32.36
N ASP A 108 23.92 -12.55 31.82
CA ASP A 108 23.94 -13.46 30.67
C ASP A 108 23.80 -12.68 29.35
N PRO A 109 24.87 -12.54 28.53
CA PRO A 109 24.85 -11.76 27.32
C PRO A 109 23.86 -12.28 26.28
N LEU A 110 23.58 -13.61 26.21
CA LEU A 110 22.59 -14.15 25.30
C LEU A 110 21.17 -13.82 25.75
N ALA A 111 20.87 -13.95 27.05
CA ALA A 111 19.54 -13.58 27.60
C ALA A 111 19.25 -12.09 27.36
N LEU A 112 20.23 -11.21 27.62
CA LEU A 112 20.15 -9.78 27.37
C LEU A 112 19.91 -9.50 25.87
N TYR A 113 20.67 -10.17 24.98
CA TYR A 113 20.53 -9.97 23.56
C TYR A 113 19.15 -10.42 23.02
N VAL A 114 18.65 -11.58 23.47
CA VAL A 114 17.33 -12.08 23.05
C VAL A 114 16.22 -11.16 23.56
N ALA A 115 16.32 -10.62 24.78
CA ALA A 115 15.39 -9.60 25.31
C ALA A 115 15.45 -8.30 24.50
N ALA A 116 16.65 -7.90 24.06
CA ALA A 116 16.80 -6.75 23.17
C ALA A 116 16.09 -6.95 21.83
N LEU A 117 16.24 -8.13 21.19
CA LEU A 117 15.60 -8.44 19.91
C LEU A 117 14.07 -8.32 19.96
N VAL A 118 13.43 -8.73 21.03
CA VAL A 118 11.97 -8.63 21.19
C VAL A 118 11.51 -7.22 21.60
N SER A 119 12.42 -6.36 22.08
CA SER A 119 12.14 -4.98 22.48
C SER A 119 12.37 -3.98 21.35
N ILE A 120 13.18 -4.28 20.34
CA ILE A 120 13.45 -3.39 19.20
C ILE A 120 12.15 -3.00 18.51
N GLY A 121 11.94 -1.68 18.31
CA GLY A 121 10.78 -1.10 17.65
C GLY A 121 9.54 -0.96 18.53
N ARG A 122 9.56 -1.47 19.77
CA ARG A 122 8.48 -1.33 20.75
C ARG A 122 8.90 -0.53 21.97
N ASP A 123 10.11 -0.80 22.46
CA ASP A 123 10.80 -0.09 23.54
C ASP A 123 12.29 -0.04 23.19
N THR A 124 12.61 0.76 22.18
CA THR A 124 13.98 0.87 21.67
C THR A 124 14.96 1.37 22.73
N PRO A 125 14.63 2.31 23.64
CA PRO A 125 15.54 2.68 24.72
C PRO A 125 15.91 1.49 25.62
N ARG A 126 14.96 0.66 25.97
CA ARG A 126 15.20 -0.55 26.77
C ARG A 126 16.03 -1.58 25.99
N SER A 127 15.75 -1.74 24.72
CA SER A 127 16.55 -2.60 23.84
C SER A 127 18.01 -2.17 23.80
N ILE A 128 18.30 -0.87 23.66
CA ILE A 128 19.67 -0.33 23.68
C ILE A 128 20.34 -0.67 25.01
N GLN A 129 19.69 -0.48 26.14
CA GLN A 129 20.25 -0.84 27.47
C GLN A 129 20.64 -2.31 27.56
N TYR A 130 19.80 -3.21 27.04
CA TYR A 130 20.12 -4.63 26.99
C TYR A 130 21.29 -4.92 26.05
N LEU A 131 21.37 -4.30 24.89
CA LEU A 131 22.46 -4.47 23.92
C LEU A 131 23.79 -3.97 24.49
N GLU A 132 23.83 -2.76 25.06
CA GLU A 132 25.04 -2.17 25.66
C GLU A 132 25.55 -3.04 26.84
N ARG A 133 24.62 -3.59 27.64
CA ARG A 133 24.99 -4.52 28.71
C ARG A 133 25.53 -5.84 28.15
N ALA A 134 24.87 -6.42 27.15
CA ALA A 134 25.34 -7.65 26.54
C ALA A 134 26.74 -7.50 25.92
N GLU A 135 27.04 -6.35 25.32
CA GLU A 135 28.36 -6.01 24.78
C GLU A 135 29.40 -5.82 25.89
N ALA A 136 29.02 -5.19 27.00
CA ALA A 136 29.91 -5.02 28.16
C ALA A 136 30.27 -6.35 28.86
N GLU A 137 29.30 -7.26 29.00
CA GLU A 137 29.49 -8.59 29.58
C GLU A 137 30.31 -9.53 28.67
N ALA A 138 30.19 -9.34 27.34
CA ALA A 138 30.85 -10.19 26.35
C ALA A 138 31.29 -9.38 25.11
N PRO A 139 32.44 -8.69 25.15
CA PRO A 139 32.94 -7.87 24.04
C PRO A 139 33.16 -8.64 22.73
N ASP A 140 33.42 -9.94 22.81
CA ASP A 140 33.59 -10.83 21.64
C ASP A 140 32.24 -11.33 21.07
N PHE A 141 31.12 -11.01 21.72
CA PHE A 141 29.78 -11.30 21.24
C PHE A 141 29.32 -10.23 20.23
N GLY A 142 29.69 -10.35 18.98
CA GLY A 142 29.47 -9.31 17.96
C GLY A 142 28.00 -8.93 17.70
N TRP A 143 27.04 -9.79 17.97
CA TRP A 143 25.61 -9.56 17.63
C TRP A 143 24.96 -8.33 18.30
N PRO A 144 25.28 -7.95 19.55
CA PRO A 144 24.80 -6.69 20.12
C PRO A 144 25.25 -5.47 19.30
N ALA A 145 26.51 -5.42 18.87
CA ALA A 145 27.06 -4.32 18.09
C ALA A 145 26.31 -4.11 16.77
N ILE A 146 26.01 -5.18 16.02
CA ILE A 146 25.26 -5.02 14.74
C ILE A 146 23.80 -4.61 14.97
N SER A 147 23.20 -4.99 16.10
CA SER A 147 21.86 -4.56 16.46
C SER A 147 21.82 -3.08 16.85
N LEU A 148 22.84 -2.59 17.58
CA LEU A 148 23.02 -1.16 17.86
C LEU A 148 23.26 -0.38 16.56
N ALA A 149 24.14 -0.88 15.68
CA ALA A 149 24.37 -0.27 14.37
C ALA A 149 23.08 -0.11 13.55
N ARG A 150 22.17 -1.10 13.62
CA ARG A 150 20.86 -1.02 12.97
C ARG A 150 19.98 0.09 13.56
N VAL A 151 19.96 0.23 14.88
CA VAL A 151 19.19 1.29 15.56
C VAL A 151 19.71 2.67 15.21
N HIS A 152 21.05 2.84 15.16
CA HIS A 152 21.70 4.12 14.84
C HIS A 152 21.85 4.39 13.34
N ALA A 153 21.54 3.44 12.47
CA ALA A 153 21.59 3.66 11.02
C ALA A 153 20.44 4.50 10.47
N THR A 154 19.28 4.50 11.16
CA THR A 154 18.04 5.13 10.66
C THR A 154 17.16 5.62 11.80
N GLY A 155 16.15 6.42 11.47
CA GLY A 155 15.15 6.90 12.41
C GLY A 155 15.59 8.08 13.26
N LYS A 156 14.89 8.34 14.36
CA LYS A 156 15.15 9.49 15.24
C LYS A 156 16.45 9.38 16.06
N LEU A 157 17.00 8.17 16.18
CA LEU A 157 18.28 7.91 16.85
C LEU A 157 19.44 7.78 15.84
N ALA A 158 19.24 8.20 14.58
CA ALA A 158 20.24 8.07 13.52
C ALA A 158 21.52 8.83 13.84
N ASP A 159 22.64 8.09 13.87
CA ASP A 159 24.00 8.56 13.98
C ASP A 159 24.88 7.69 13.10
N LYS A 160 25.17 8.17 11.88
CA LYS A 160 25.97 7.43 10.89
C LYS A 160 27.36 7.05 11.38
N LYS A 161 27.99 7.92 12.20
CA LYS A 161 29.34 7.67 12.72
C LYS A 161 29.31 6.56 13.77
N LYS A 162 28.34 6.59 14.66
CA LYS A 162 28.13 5.57 15.67
C LYS A 162 27.78 4.25 15.03
N ALA A 163 26.82 4.24 14.11
CA ALA A 163 26.44 3.03 13.35
C ALA A 163 27.61 2.39 12.59
N ALA A 164 28.49 3.20 11.99
CA ALA A 164 29.66 2.69 11.30
C ALA A 164 30.68 2.07 12.27
N ALA A 165 30.89 2.68 13.45
CA ALA A 165 31.78 2.14 14.49
C ALA A 165 31.26 0.82 15.05
N GLU A 166 29.96 0.71 15.32
CA GLU A 166 29.30 -0.50 15.80
C GLU A 166 29.32 -1.62 14.75
N ALA A 167 29.07 -1.30 13.47
CA ALA A 167 29.23 -2.25 12.37
C ALA A 167 30.68 -2.77 12.26
N ALA A 168 31.67 -1.89 12.46
CA ALA A 168 33.08 -2.25 12.48
C ALA A 168 33.41 -3.18 13.66
N ALA A 169 32.84 -2.94 14.83
CA ALA A 169 32.99 -3.82 16.00
C ALA A 169 32.41 -5.22 15.72
N PHE A 170 31.21 -5.32 15.16
CA PHE A 170 30.65 -6.60 14.73
C PHE A 170 31.56 -7.35 13.78
N PHE A 171 32.03 -6.72 12.68
CA PHE A 171 32.90 -7.36 11.71
C PHE A 171 34.35 -7.55 12.20
N THR A 172 34.68 -7.07 13.39
CA THR A 172 35.90 -7.44 14.11
C THR A 172 35.72 -8.77 14.82
N ALA A 173 34.57 -8.98 15.49
CA ALA A 173 34.23 -10.25 16.12
C ALA A 173 33.85 -11.32 15.08
N CYS A 174 33.16 -10.95 14.00
CA CYS A 174 32.63 -11.84 12.96
C CYS A 174 33.10 -11.41 11.54
N PRO A 175 34.39 -11.52 11.22
CA PRO A 175 34.99 -10.87 10.04
C PRO A 175 34.49 -11.39 8.69
N SER A 176 33.99 -12.62 8.63
CA SER A 176 33.47 -13.26 7.40
C SER A 176 31.96 -13.52 7.43
N SER A 177 31.22 -12.77 8.26
CA SER A 177 29.77 -12.95 8.36
C SER A 177 29.06 -12.58 7.06
N THR A 178 28.16 -13.44 6.62
CA THR A 178 27.24 -13.25 5.50
C THR A 178 25.80 -13.10 5.95
N ASP A 179 25.55 -12.87 7.24
CA ASP A 179 24.21 -12.59 7.76
C ASP A 179 23.55 -11.43 6.98
N PRO A 180 22.36 -11.66 6.38
CA PRO A 180 21.73 -10.65 5.51
C PRO A 180 21.42 -9.33 6.24
N GLY A 181 21.15 -9.39 7.55
CA GLY A 181 20.95 -8.22 8.39
C GLY A 181 22.23 -7.41 8.54
N ALA A 182 23.34 -8.07 8.86
CA ALA A 182 24.66 -7.48 8.97
C ALA A 182 25.12 -6.89 7.63
N GLN A 183 24.90 -7.59 6.52
CA GLN A 183 25.23 -7.09 5.17
C GLN A 183 24.45 -5.81 4.83
N ARG A 184 23.17 -5.72 5.17
CA ARG A 184 22.39 -4.48 4.96
C ARG A 184 22.95 -3.29 5.75
N ILE A 185 23.40 -3.52 6.99
CA ILE A 185 24.02 -2.45 7.80
C ILE A 185 25.39 -2.10 7.26
N LEU A 186 26.20 -3.08 6.87
CA LEU A 186 27.50 -2.86 6.21
C LEU A 186 27.34 -1.95 4.97
N ASN A 187 26.34 -2.21 4.14
CA ASN A 187 26.08 -1.43 2.94
C ASN A 187 25.60 0.02 3.24
N ARG A 188 24.95 0.24 4.38
CA ARG A 188 24.42 1.57 4.77
C ARG A 188 25.41 2.40 5.57
N ALA A 189 26.11 1.79 6.52
CA ALA A 189 26.93 2.46 7.50
C ALA A 189 28.44 2.20 7.30
N GLY A 190 28.82 1.07 6.67
CA GLY A 190 30.21 0.70 6.41
C GLY A 190 30.76 1.46 5.19
N GLY A 191 31.89 2.16 5.34
CA GLY A 191 32.61 2.72 4.21
C GLY A 191 33.28 1.64 3.36
N THR A 192 33.83 2.06 2.20
CA THR A 192 34.54 1.17 1.26
C THR A 192 35.68 0.38 1.91
N GLU A 193 36.40 0.96 2.86
CA GLU A 193 37.44 0.31 3.62
C GLU A 193 36.94 -0.89 4.45
N LEU A 194 35.81 -0.71 5.18
CA LEU A 194 35.21 -1.80 5.93
C LEU A 194 34.68 -2.91 5.02
N GLN A 195 34.04 -2.51 3.89
CA GLN A 195 33.58 -3.46 2.88
C GLN A 195 34.73 -4.28 2.29
N ALA A 196 35.85 -3.64 1.96
CA ALA A 196 37.05 -4.33 1.47
C ALA A 196 37.63 -5.31 2.51
N ARG A 197 37.66 -4.89 3.78
CA ARG A 197 38.14 -5.78 4.88
C ARG A 197 37.26 -7.00 5.04
N VAL A 198 35.94 -6.83 5.01
CA VAL A 198 34.97 -7.96 5.10
C VAL A 198 35.08 -8.87 3.87
N ALA A 199 35.19 -8.29 2.67
CA ALA A 199 35.41 -9.06 1.44
C ALA A 199 36.69 -9.92 1.51
N ALA A 200 37.80 -9.35 1.97
CA ALA A 200 39.06 -10.07 2.14
C ALA A 200 38.94 -11.23 3.15
N ALA A 201 38.26 -11.01 4.28
CA ALA A 201 38.02 -12.07 5.27
C ALA A 201 37.13 -13.19 4.72
N LEU A 202 36.05 -12.81 4.00
CA LEU A 202 35.16 -13.79 3.35
C LEU A 202 35.87 -14.58 2.27
N ARG A 203 36.68 -13.94 1.42
CA ARG A 203 37.51 -14.63 0.42
C ARG A 203 38.49 -15.62 1.05
N ALA A 204 39.15 -15.22 2.14
CA ALA A 204 40.05 -16.09 2.87
C ALA A 204 39.34 -17.32 3.50
N ARG A 205 38.10 -17.17 3.91
CA ARG A 205 37.26 -18.27 4.37
C ARG A 205 36.90 -19.22 3.21
N LEU A 206 36.29 -18.66 2.15
CA LEU A 206 35.82 -19.46 1.00
C LEU A 206 36.95 -20.14 0.27
N ALA A 207 38.18 -19.59 0.26
CA ALA A 207 39.33 -20.21 -0.33
C ALA A 207 39.71 -21.57 0.32
N LYS A 208 39.34 -21.80 1.57
CA LYS A 208 39.61 -23.05 2.32
C LYS A 208 38.51 -24.11 2.16
N GLU A 209 37.36 -23.73 1.61
CA GLU A 209 36.24 -24.65 1.44
C GLU A 209 36.49 -25.61 0.26
N THR A 210 36.18 -26.86 0.45
CA THR A 210 36.26 -27.91 -0.59
C THR A 210 34.91 -28.20 -1.22
N ALA A 211 33.83 -27.80 -0.54
CA ALA A 211 32.44 -27.73 -1.04
C ALA A 211 31.79 -26.52 -0.41
N PRO A 212 31.23 -25.58 -1.19
CA PRO A 212 30.58 -24.43 -0.62
C PRO A 212 29.31 -24.83 0.13
N LYS A 213 29.11 -24.23 1.32
CA LYS A 213 27.94 -24.49 2.14
C LYS A 213 26.73 -23.72 1.62
N GLN A 214 26.97 -22.54 1.09
CA GLN A 214 25.97 -21.66 0.51
C GLN A 214 26.58 -20.92 -0.70
N LEU A 215 25.90 -20.93 -1.82
CA LEU A 215 26.32 -20.21 -3.04
C LEU A 215 26.27 -18.71 -2.89
N GLU A 216 25.29 -18.21 -2.10
CA GLU A 216 25.08 -16.79 -1.81
C GLU A 216 26.30 -16.14 -1.13
N ASP A 217 27.14 -16.91 -0.45
CA ASP A 217 28.38 -16.41 0.13
C ASP A 217 29.32 -15.87 -0.96
N TYR A 218 29.37 -16.52 -2.13
CA TYR A 218 30.12 -16.03 -3.29
C TYR A 218 29.47 -14.80 -3.91
N ALA A 219 28.14 -14.77 -4.04
CA ALA A 219 27.44 -13.57 -4.53
C ALA A 219 27.68 -12.37 -3.60
N THR A 220 27.66 -12.60 -2.28
CA THR A 220 27.98 -11.58 -1.27
C THR A 220 29.42 -11.10 -1.41
N LEU A 221 30.38 -12.00 -1.55
CA LEU A 221 31.80 -11.68 -1.76
C LEU A 221 31.98 -10.79 -3.01
N TRP A 222 31.50 -11.24 -4.16
CA TRP A 222 31.64 -10.49 -5.41
C TRP A 222 30.98 -9.12 -5.32
N GLY A 223 29.78 -9.06 -4.73
CA GLY A 223 29.09 -7.78 -4.51
C GLY A 223 29.87 -6.81 -3.63
N LEU A 224 30.55 -7.28 -2.58
CA LEU A 224 31.40 -6.46 -1.72
C LEU A 224 32.66 -5.99 -2.46
N GLU A 225 33.31 -6.87 -3.22
CA GLU A 225 34.51 -6.54 -3.99
C GLU A 225 34.22 -5.47 -5.04
N PHE A 226 33.14 -5.60 -5.83
CA PHE A 226 32.78 -4.60 -6.82
C PHE A 226 32.40 -3.23 -6.18
N ARG A 227 31.80 -3.22 -4.98
CA ARG A 227 31.46 -1.96 -4.29
C ARG A 227 32.66 -1.31 -3.61
N SER A 228 33.63 -2.09 -3.15
CA SER A 228 34.79 -1.57 -2.42
C SER A 228 35.94 -1.12 -3.32
N HIS A 229 35.92 -1.45 -4.61
CA HIS A 229 36.99 -1.09 -5.56
C HIS A 229 36.46 -0.10 -6.63
N PRO A 230 37.29 0.82 -7.10
CA PRO A 230 36.93 1.75 -8.16
C PRO A 230 36.75 1.05 -9.51
N THR A 231 35.92 1.60 -10.38
CA THR A 231 35.58 1.02 -11.69
C THR A 231 36.77 0.56 -12.54
N PRO A 232 37.94 1.26 -12.58
CA PRO A 232 39.09 0.79 -13.35
C PRO A 232 39.64 -0.58 -12.93
N GLU A 233 39.36 -1.02 -11.71
CA GLU A 233 39.80 -2.32 -11.19
C GLU A 233 38.79 -3.44 -11.45
N HIS A 234 37.60 -3.13 -11.94
CA HIS A 234 36.54 -4.10 -12.14
C HIS A 234 36.89 -5.21 -13.14
N ASP A 235 37.78 -4.95 -14.12
CA ASP A 235 38.20 -5.99 -15.05
C ASP A 235 39.07 -7.07 -14.37
N ALA A 236 39.86 -6.70 -13.36
CA ALA A 236 40.58 -7.67 -12.54
C ALA A 236 39.61 -8.50 -11.68
N LEU A 237 38.61 -7.85 -11.08
CA LEU A 237 37.56 -8.52 -10.31
C LEU A 237 36.74 -9.48 -11.16
N ARG A 238 36.38 -9.11 -12.39
CA ARG A 238 35.68 -10.00 -13.33
C ARG A 238 36.47 -11.27 -13.63
N ARG A 239 37.79 -11.15 -13.84
CA ARG A 239 38.66 -12.33 -14.00
C ARG A 239 38.64 -13.20 -12.75
N GLN A 240 38.69 -12.61 -11.57
CA GLN A 240 38.64 -13.34 -10.31
C GLN A 240 37.31 -14.08 -10.13
N VAL A 241 36.18 -13.45 -10.48
CA VAL A 241 34.84 -14.08 -10.50
C VAL A 241 34.86 -15.28 -11.46
N ALA A 242 35.46 -15.14 -12.64
CA ALA A 242 35.59 -16.26 -13.59
C ALA A 242 36.42 -17.44 -13.03
N GLU A 243 37.48 -17.15 -12.31
CA GLU A 243 38.28 -18.18 -11.61
C GLU A 243 37.49 -18.88 -10.49
N ASP A 244 36.74 -18.10 -9.69
CA ASP A 244 35.86 -18.63 -8.67
C ASP A 244 34.79 -19.58 -9.28
N LEU A 245 34.20 -19.20 -10.42
CA LEU A 245 33.20 -19.99 -11.14
C LEU A 245 33.77 -21.32 -11.64
N GLN A 246 34.97 -21.31 -12.25
CA GLN A 246 35.66 -22.54 -12.68
C GLN A 246 35.92 -23.48 -11.50
N ARG A 247 36.30 -22.92 -10.36
CA ARG A 247 36.49 -23.67 -9.13
C ARG A 247 35.19 -24.29 -8.65
N LEU A 248 34.06 -23.49 -8.62
CA LEU A 248 32.75 -23.97 -8.23
C LEU A 248 32.25 -25.09 -9.13
N GLU A 249 32.44 -25.00 -10.46
CA GLU A 249 32.08 -26.05 -11.40
C GLU A 249 32.81 -27.37 -11.08
N SER A 250 34.08 -27.27 -10.66
CA SER A 250 34.87 -28.45 -10.30
C SER A 250 34.45 -29.11 -8.97
N MET A 251 33.81 -28.32 -8.08
CA MET A 251 33.39 -28.78 -6.74
C MET A 251 32.11 -29.63 -6.77
N ASN A 252 31.22 -29.38 -7.73
CA ASN A 252 29.96 -30.10 -7.83
C ASN A 252 29.77 -30.77 -9.21
N PRO A 253 30.12 -32.06 -9.35
CA PRO A 253 30.01 -32.79 -10.60
C PRO A 253 28.56 -33.18 -10.95
N LYS A 254 27.59 -32.99 -10.03
CA LYS A 254 26.15 -33.25 -10.21
C LYS A 254 25.32 -32.07 -9.69
N PRO A 255 25.42 -30.93 -10.37
CA PRO A 255 24.69 -29.73 -9.95
C PRO A 255 23.18 -29.92 -10.10
N ASP A 256 22.42 -29.33 -9.17
CA ASP A 256 20.98 -29.11 -9.31
C ASP A 256 20.66 -27.87 -10.15
N ALA A 257 19.38 -27.53 -10.28
CA ALA A 257 18.93 -26.39 -11.06
C ALA A 257 19.41 -25.07 -10.48
N GLU A 258 19.36 -24.91 -9.17
CA GLU A 258 19.79 -23.71 -8.45
C GLU A 258 21.30 -23.46 -8.63
N TRP A 259 22.10 -24.50 -8.50
CA TRP A 259 23.56 -24.43 -8.75
C TRP A 259 23.88 -23.97 -10.18
N LEU A 260 23.21 -24.55 -11.19
CA LEU A 260 23.43 -24.17 -12.59
C LEU A 260 22.97 -22.73 -12.88
N ALA A 261 21.85 -22.31 -12.29
CA ALA A 261 21.35 -20.93 -12.40
C ALA A 261 22.31 -19.95 -11.74
N PHE A 262 22.83 -20.27 -10.56
CA PHE A 262 23.86 -19.47 -9.91
C PHE A 262 25.11 -19.30 -10.78
N LEU A 263 25.63 -20.38 -11.35
CA LEU A 263 26.77 -20.31 -12.27
C LEU A 263 26.45 -19.41 -13.48
N LYS A 264 25.30 -19.56 -14.10
CA LYS A 264 24.84 -18.71 -15.22
C LYS A 264 24.90 -17.22 -14.86
N ASP A 265 24.38 -16.84 -13.68
CA ASP A 265 24.37 -15.45 -13.22
C ASP A 265 25.78 -14.97 -12.88
N GLY A 266 26.60 -15.82 -12.28
CA GLY A 266 28.00 -15.54 -12.05
C GLY A 266 28.78 -15.28 -13.35
N TYR A 267 28.58 -16.10 -14.40
CA TYR A 267 29.20 -15.85 -15.70
C TYR A 267 28.76 -14.54 -16.33
N LYS A 268 27.49 -14.16 -16.19
CA LYS A 268 27.01 -12.84 -16.59
C LYS A 268 27.74 -11.71 -15.82
N GLN A 269 27.89 -11.87 -14.52
CA GLN A 269 28.60 -10.90 -13.66
C GLN A 269 30.10 -10.82 -13.96
N SER A 270 30.74 -11.93 -14.35
CA SER A 270 32.15 -11.96 -14.76
C SER A 270 32.40 -11.23 -16.10
N GLY A 271 31.34 -10.81 -16.82
CA GLY A 271 31.46 -10.21 -18.14
C GLY A 271 31.78 -11.23 -19.25
N ALA A 272 31.40 -12.49 -19.06
CA ALA A 272 31.52 -13.50 -20.10
C ALA A 272 30.73 -13.14 -21.35
N SER A 273 31.13 -13.69 -22.51
CA SER A 273 30.44 -13.41 -23.78
C SER A 273 28.97 -13.86 -23.76
N THR A 274 28.16 -13.25 -24.58
CA THR A 274 26.73 -13.60 -24.73
C THR A 274 26.58 -15.07 -25.08
N GLU A 275 27.46 -15.64 -25.93
CA GLU A 275 27.46 -17.03 -26.31
C GLU A 275 27.72 -17.96 -25.12
N THR A 276 28.64 -17.57 -24.23
CA THR A 276 28.93 -18.32 -22.99
C THR A 276 27.74 -18.33 -22.06
N VAL A 277 27.13 -17.16 -21.81
CA VAL A 277 25.95 -17.02 -20.95
C VAL A 277 24.78 -17.83 -21.54
N THR A 278 24.51 -17.72 -22.84
CA THR A 278 23.46 -18.48 -23.52
C THR A 278 23.69 -19.99 -23.42
N ALA A 279 24.95 -20.44 -23.55
CA ALA A 279 25.28 -21.87 -23.38
C ALA A 279 24.98 -22.38 -21.96
N LYS A 280 25.20 -21.54 -20.93
CA LYS A 280 24.84 -21.85 -19.52
C LYS A 280 23.34 -21.85 -19.31
N GLU A 281 22.61 -20.89 -19.88
CA GLU A 281 21.15 -20.88 -19.90
C GLU A 281 20.58 -22.17 -20.53
N ASP A 282 21.10 -22.56 -21.70
CA ASP A 282 20.70 -23.80 -22.38
C ASP A 282 21.04 -25.05 -21.57
N GLN A 283 22.11 -25.02 -20.76
CA GLN A 283 22.46 -26.11 -19.86
C GLN A 283 21.38 -26.28 -18.77
N VAL A 284 20.91 -25.19 -18.13
CA VAL A 284 19.81 -25.22 -17.14
C VAL A 284 18.57 -25.82 -17.78
N ILE A 285 18.11 -25.27 -18.92
CA ILE A 285 16.88 -25.72 -19.60
C ILE A 285 16.97 -27.21 -20.00
N ARG A 286 18.13 -27.69 -20.49
CA ARG A 286 18.26 -29.08 -20.88
C ARG A 286 18.29 -30.04 -19.70
N ALA A 287 18.95 -29.65 -18.61
CA ALA A 287 19.09 -30.52 -17.43
C ALA A 287 17.83 -30.56 -16.57
N PHE A 288 17.11 -29.42 -16.48
CA PHE A 288 15.95 -29.22 -15.60
C PHE A 288 14.81 -28.51 -16.32
N PRO A 289 14.21 -29.12 -17.35
CA PRO A 289 13.26 -28.43 -18.26
C PRO A 289 11.92 -28.03 -17.61
N HIS A 290 11.65 -28.49 -16.38
CA HIS A 290 10.40 -28.24 -15.66
C HIS A 290 10.60 -27.37 -14.41
N SER A 291 11.84 -26.92 -14.14
CA SER A 291 12.19 -26.14 -12.94
C SER A 291 11.85 -24.65 -13.08
N GLU A 292 11.71 -23.97 -11.95
CA GLU A 292 11.60 -22.52 -11.84
C GLU A 292 12.76 -21.80 -12.55
N GLN A 293 14.00 -22.27 -12.37
CA GLN A 293 15.20 -21.67 -12.99
C GLN A 293 15.17 -21.74 -14.52
N ALA A 294 14.59 -22.79 -15.09
CA ALA A 294 14.38 -22.88 -16.52
C ALA A 294 13.26 -21.94 -17.00
N TYR A 295 12.20 -21.80 -16.20
CA TYR A 295 11.14 -20.84 -16.46
C TYR A 295 11.68 -19.40 -16.52
N ASP A 296 12.45 -18.96 -15.54
CA ASP A 296 13.03 -17.62 -15.51
C ASP A 296 13.83 -17.31 -16.79
N ILE A 297 14.61 -18.26 -17.26
CA ILE A 297 15.38 -18.09 -18.50
C ILE A 297 14.46 -17.97 -19.72
N VAL A 298 13.44 -18.81 -19.80
CA VAL A 298 12.47 -18.80 -20.93
C VAL A 298 11.68 -17.50 -20.92
N TYR A 299 11.24 -17.03 -19.76
CA TYR A 299 10.52 -15.77 -19.57
C TYR A 299 11.37 -14.55 -19.96
N GLU A 300 12.63 -14.50 -19.51
CA GLU A 300 13.53 -13.41 -19.88
C GLU A 300 13.84 -13.40 -21.41
N ARG A 301 13.97 -14.56 -22.04
CA ARG A 301 14.12 -14.68 -23.49
C ARG A 301 12.88 -14.21 -24.22
N TRP A 302 11.70 -14.57 -23.73
CA TRP A 302 10.43 -14.13 -24.26
C TRP A 302 10.29 -12.60 -24.19
N LYS A 303 10.56 -11.98 -23.05
CA LYS A 303 10.54 -10.52 -22.87
C LYS A 303 11.49 -9.78 -23.84
N LYS A 304 12.67 -10.35 -24.06
CA LYS A 304 13.63 -9.77 -25.03
C LYS A 304 13.11 -9.82 -26.47
N ALA A 305 12.37 -10.88 -26.83
CA ALA A 305 11.79 -11.05 -28.15
C ALA A 305 10.48 -10.28 -28.37
N HIS A 306 9.73 -10.05 -27.30
CA HIS A 306 8.41 -9.40 -27.29
C HIS A 306 8.48 -8.16 -26.41
N LYS A 307 8.82 -7.03 -27.02
CA LYS A 307 8.88 -5.75 -26.28
C LYS A 307 7.48 -5.21 -26.03
N GLU A 308 7.29 -4.70 -24.82
CA GLU A 308 6.08 -3.95 -24.46
C GLU A 308 5.91 -2.74 -25.40
N PRO A 309 4.67 -2.42 -25.81
CA PRO A 309 4.39 -1.20 -26.58
C PRO A 309 4.84 0.05 -25.81
N GLU A 310 5.56 0.95 -26.49
CA GLU A 310 6.06 2.20 -25.90
C GLU A 310 4.91 3.19 -25.63
N ASP A 311 3.92 3.26 -26.52
CA ASP A 311 2.75 4.12 -26.35
C ASP A 311 1.67 3.39 -25.54
N GLN A 312 1.47 3.86 -24.30
CA GLN A 312 0.42 3.34 -23.41
C GLN A 312 -1.00 3.49 -23.95
N LYS A 313 -1.19 4.37 -24.93
CA LYS A 313 -2.50 4.64 -25.57
C LYS A 313 -2.74 3.81 -26.83
N ASP A 314 -1.74 3.09 -27.32
CA ASP A 314 -1.92 2.20 -28.48
C ASP A 314 -2.63 0.91 -28.08
N VAL A 315 -3.97 0.99 -28.01
CA VAL A 315 -4.83 -0.13 -27.63
C VAL A 315 -4.60 -1.37 -28.49
N ALA A 316 -4.33 -1.19 -29.79
CA ALA A 316 -4.17 -2.32 -30.71
C ALA A 316 -2.83 -3.05 -30.47
N ALA A 317 -1.75 -2.31 -30.27
CA ALA A 317 -0.45 -2.87 -29.95
C ALA A 317 -0.46 -3.60 -28.60
N TRP A 318 -1.08 -3.00 -27.57
CA TRP A 318 -1.23 -3.64 -26.27
C TRP A 318 -2.09 -4.91 -26.32
N ARG A 319 -3.23 -4.86 -27.03
CA ARG A 319 -4.07 -6.07 -27.19
C ARG A 319 -3.32 -7.21 -27.87
N LYS A 320 -2.49 -6.89 -28.89
CA LYS A 320 -1.65 -7.90 -29.53
C LYS A 320 -0.64 -8.49 -28.56
N TYR A 321 0.05 -7.64 -27.79
CA TYR A 321 1.02 -8.05 -26.78
C TYR A 321 0.40 -8.96 -25.72
N ASP A 322 -0.76 -8.56 -25.16
CA ASP A 322 -1.49 -9.33 -24.14
C ASP A 322 -1.88 -10.72 -24.68
N VAL A 323 -2.41 -10.82 -25.89
CA VAL A 323 -2.77 -12.11 -26.51
C VAL A 323 -1.57 -13.03 -26.70
N GLU A 324 -0.41 -12.47 -27.11
CA GLU A 324 0.84 -13.21 -27.23
C GLU A 324 1.34 -13.67 -25.86
N GLN A 325 1.23 -12.83 -24.84
CA GLN A 325 1.59 -13.18 -23.45
C GLN A 325 0.68 -14.27 -22.89
N TYR A 326 -0.65 -14.18 -23.08
CA TYR A 326 -1.58 -15.21 -22.62
C TYR A 326 -1.27 -16.56 -23.26
N ALA A 327 -0.95 -16.59 -24.55
CA ALA A 327 -0.57 -17.80 -25.26
C ALA A 327 0.75 -18.39 -24.72
N ALA A 328 1.74 -17.54 -24.45
CA ALA A 328 3.02 -17.95 -23.88
C ALA A 328 2.84 -18.55 -22.49
N VAL A 329 2.13 -17.85 -21.57
CA VAL A 329 1.91 -18.33 -20.20
C VAL A 329 1.11 -19.63 -20.20
N ARG A 330 0.10 -19.79 -21.05
CA ARG A 330 -0.61 -21.09 -21.20
C ARG A 330 0.33 -22.22 -21.59
N SER A 331 1.33 -21.97 -22.46
CA SER A 331 2.32 -22.99 -22.83
C SER A 331 3.25 -23.30 -21.67
N TRP A 332 3.61 -22.30 -20.85
CA TRP A 332 4.49 -22.46 -19.70
C TRP A 332 3.82 -23.24 -18.58
N ILE A 333 2.54 -23.02 -18.30
CA ILE A 333 1.77 -23.83 -17.36
C ILE A 333 1.86 -25.33 -17.71
N ALA A 334 1.82 -25.67 -19.00
CA ALA A 334 1.95 -27.05 -19.45
C ALA A 334 3.40 -27.59 -19.37
N GLN A 335 4.40 -26.72 -19.44
CA GLN A 335 5.82 -27.08 -19.44
C GLN A 335 6.42 -27.11 -18.02
N PHE A 336 6.19 -26.06 -17.21
CA PHE A 336 6.82 -25.87 -15.89
C PHE A 336 5.90 -26.37 -14.79
N THR A 337 5.61 -27.67 -14.79
CA THR A 337 4.67 -28.30 -13.85
C THR A 337 5.18 -28.40 -12.41
N GLU A 338 6.47 -28.23 -12.19
CA GLU A 338 7.10 -28.18 -10.86
C GLU A 338 7.15 -26.76 -10.29
N ASP A 339 6.88 -25.76 -11.13
CA ASP A 339 6.87 -24.36 -10.74
C ASP A 339 5.47 -23.93 -10.33
N ARG A 340 5.23 -23.89 -9.03
CA ARG A 340 3.93 -23.48 -8.46
C ARG A 340 3.63 -22.01 -8.71
N GLU A 341 4.64 -21.14 -8.77
CA GLU A 341 4.46 -19.71 -9.04
C GLU A 341 3.91 -19.48 -10.45
N VAL A 342 4.45 -20.19 -11.44
CA VAL A 342 3.89 -20.17 -12.81
C VAL A 342 2.46 -20.70 -12.83
N GLN A 343 2.20 -21.79 -12.14
CA GLN A 343 0.89 -22.44 -12.14
C GLN A 343 -0.20 -21.55 -11.53
N HIS A 344 0.10 -20.80 -10.48
CA HIS A 344 -0.89 -20.10 -9.68
C HIS A 344 -0.76 -18.58 -9.75
N LEU A 345 0.43 -18.03 -9.53
CA LEU A 345 0.63 -16.59 -9.42
C LEU A 345 0.74 -15.94 -10.81
N THR A 346 1.65 -16.41 -11.65
CA THR A 346 1.89 -15.80 -12.97
C THR A 346 0.65 -15.87 -13.84
N TRP A 347 -0.04 -17.03 -13.85
CA TRP A 347 -1.28 -17.18 -14.61
C TRP A 347 -2.37 -16.24 -14.10
N PHE A 348 -2.60 -16.16 -12.78
CA PHE A 348 -3.59 -15.27 -12.20
C PHE A 348 -3.34 -13.81 -12.56
N TYR A 349 -2.09 -13.31 -12.39
CA TYR A 349 -1.76 -11.93 -12.72
C TYR A 349 -1.85 -11.66 -14.23
N THR A 350 -1.50 -12.62 -15.07
CA THR A 350 -1.59 -12.48 -16.52
C THR A 350 -3.03 -12.29 -17.00
N ILE A 351 -3.99 -12.97 -16.38
CA ILE A 351 -5.42 -12.91 -16.77
C ILE A 351 -6.26 -11.93 -15.93
N PHE A 352 -5.64 -11.25 -14.98
CA PHE A 352 -6.35 -10.41 -14.01
C PHE A 352 -7.28 -9.39 -14.67
N ASP A 353 -6.85 -8.76 -15.72
CA ASP A 353 -7.59 -7.73 -16.46
C ASP A 353 -8.05 -8.19 -17.87
N ASP A 354 -7.99 -9.48 -18.17
CA ASP A 354 -8.51 -10.01 -19.43
C ASP A 354 -10.05 -10.01 -19.45
N PRO A 355 -10.71 -9.10 -20.18
CA PRO A 355 -12.16 -9.00 -20.18
C PRO A 355 -12.86 -10.19 -20.85
N ASP A 356 -12.12 -10.96 -21.65
CA ASP A 356 -12.64 -12.07 -22.46
C ASP A 356 -12.47 -13.42 -21.75
N ILE A 357 -11.86 -13.44 -20.55
CA ILE A 357 -11.73 -14.68 -19.79
C ILE A 357 -13.09 -15.21 -19.35
N SER A 358 -13.28 -16.51 -19.47
CA SER A 358 -14.52 -17.11 -18.98
C SER A 358 -14.55 -17.10 -17.42
N GLU A 359 -15.73 -16.90 -16.84
CA GLU A 359 -15.91 -16.96 -15.39
C GLU A 359 -15.35 -18.25 -14.78
N LYS A 360 -15.60 -19.39 -15.45
CA LYS A 360 -15.11 -20.70 -15.00
C LYS A 360 -13.58 -20.74 -14.91
N GLU A 361 -12.89 -20.24 -15.93
CA GLU A 361 -11.43 -20.23 -15.98
C GLU A 361 -10.85 -19.22 -14.98
N GLY A 362 -11.42 -18.02 -14.93
CA GLY A 362 -11.00 -16.97 -13.99
C GLY A 362 -11.19 -17.38 -12.52
N LEU A 363 -12.33 -17.98 -12.16
CA LEU A 363 -12.57 -18.46 -10.80
C LEU A 363 -11.67 -19.65 -10.43
N ARG A 364 -11.31 -20.51 -11.40
CA ARG A 364 -10.32 -21.56 -11.17
C ARG A 364 -8.97 -20.94 -10.84
N ALA A 365 -8.46 -20.04 -11.68
CA ALA A 365 -7.18 -19.36 -11.45
C ALA A 365 -7.15 -18.60 -10.13
N LEU A 366 -8.25 -17.93 -9.77
CA LEU A 366 -8.40 -17.27 -8.47
C LEU A 366 -8.33 -18.27 -7.30
N ASN A 367 -8.95 -19.43 -7.42
CA ASN A 367 -8.91 -20.44 -6.36
C ASN A 367 -7.52 -21.03 -6.20
N ASP A 368 -6.82 -21.31 -7.29
CA ASP A 368 -5.45 -21.81 -7.29
C ASP A 368 -4.50 -20.76 -6.70
N PHE A 369 -4.64 -19.49 -7.09
CA PHE A 369 -3.91 -18.36 -6.51
C PHE A 369 -4.17 -18.20 -5.00
N LEU A 370 -5.41 -18.30 -4.54
CA LEU A 370 -5.75 -18.20 -3.12
C LEU A 370 -5.27 -19.41 -2.32
N ALA A 371 -5.25 -20.60 -2.89
CA ALA A 371 -4.71 -21.78 -2.25
C ALA A 371 -3.21 -21.59 -2.00
N GLU A 372 -2.46 -21.14 -3.00
CA GLU A 372 -1.04 -20.83 -2.87
C GLU A 372 -0.78 -19.74 -1.83
N THR A 373 -1.56 -18.66 -1.90
CA THR A 373 -1.45 -17.52 -0.99
C THR A 373 -1.73 -17.89 0.46
N SER A 374 -2.67 -18.81 0.71
CA SER A 374 -3.00 -19.25 2.07
C SER A 374 -1.90 -20.12 2.69
N ASP A 375 -1.07 -20.74 1.87
CA ASP A 375 0.02 -21.63 2.28
C ASP A 375 1.37 -20.89 2.36
N TYR A 376 1.45 -19.63 1.90
CA TYR A 376 2.68 -18.84 1.97
C TYR A 376 3.07 -18.49 3.41
N GLN A 377 4.37 -18.34 3.68
CA GLN A 377 4.95 -18.07 5.01
C GLN A 377 4.45 -16.76 5.67
N SER A 378 3.75 -15.92 4.95
CA SER A 378 3.15 -14.68 5.42
C SER A 378 1.98 -14.32 4.52
N PRO A 379 0.73 -14.62 4.90
CA PRO A 379 -0.44 -14.17 4.14
C PRO A 379 -0.38 -12.64 4.01
N GLN A 380 -0.17 -12.17 2.80
CA GLN A 380 -0.04 -10.74 2.55
C GLN A 380 -1.41 -10.14 2.26
N SER A 381 -1.74 -9.04 2.91
CA SER A 381 -2.98 -8.29 2.64
C SER A 381 -3.15 -8.00 1.15
N TRP A 382 -2.04 -7.76 0.45
CA TRP A 382 -1.96 -7.51 -0.97
C TRP A 382 -2.58 -8.62 -1.85
N ASN A 383 -2.35 -9.89 -1.53
CA ASN A 383 -2.89 -11.01 -2.30
C ASN A 383 -4.43 -11.06 -2.19
N TYR A 384 -4.96 -10.86 -0.99
CA TYR A 384 -6.42 -10.82 -0.78
C TYR A 384 -7.06 -9.58 -1.41
N ARG A 385 -6.35 -8.44 -1.42
CA ARG A 385 -6.79 -7.23 -2.14
C ARG A 385 -6.88 -7.48 -3.65
N ASN A 386 -5.88 -8.11 -4.25
CA ASN A 386 -5.88 -8.45 -5.67
C ASN A 386 -7.00 -9.44 -6.01
N ALA A 387 -7.20 -10.46 -5.19
CA ALA A 387 -8.29 -11.41 -5.34
C ALA A 387 -9.67 -10.73 -5.27
N ALA A 388 -9.88 -9.84 -4.31
CA ALA A 388 -11.11 -9.04 -4.21
C ALA A 388 -11.28 -8.11 -5.42
N SER A 389 -10.20 -7.43 -5.85
CA SER A 389 -10.20 -6.54 -7.02
C SER A 389 -10.54 -7.28 -8.30
N PHE A 390 -10.01 -8.49 -8.48
CA PHE A 390 -10.32 -9.36 -9.61
C PHE A 390 -11.82 -9.67 -9.69
N LEU A 391 -12.43 -10.10 -8.59
CA LEU A 391 -13.85 -10.36 -8.54
C LEU A 391 -14.70 -9.11 -8.81
N ILE A 392 -14.29 -7.96 -8.29
CA ILE A 392 -14.96 -6.67 -8.49
C ILE A 392 -14.86 -6.24 -9.96
N TYR A 393 -13.68 -6.37 -10.58
CA TYR A 393 -13.44 -6.01 -11.97
C TYR A 393 -14.35 -6.79 -12.91
N HIS A 394 -14.41 -8.11 -12.73
CA HIS A 394 -15.27 -8.99 -13.52
C HIS A 394 -16.73 -9.03 -13.08
N LYS A 395 -17.07 -8.39 -11.96
CA LYS A 395 -18.42 -8.40 -11.33
C LYS A 395 -18.90 -9.79 -10.95
N TRP A 396 -17.97 -10.68 -10.58
CA TRP A 396 -18.26 -12.05 -10.13
C TRP A 396 -18.25 -12.13 -8.61
N GLN A 397 -19.15 -12.93 -8.06
CA GLN A 397 -19.20 -13.29 -6.63
C GLN A 397 -18.92 -12.11 -5.66
N PRO A 398 -19.71 -11.03 -5.71
CA PRO A 398 -19.42 -9.81 -4.95
C PRO A 398 -19.40 -10.03 -3.43
N GLU A 399 -20.18 -10.96 -2.88
CA GLU A 399 -20.13 -11.32 -1.45
C GLU A 399 -18.77 -11.92 -1.07
N ARG A 400 -18.23 -12.79 -1.92
CA ARG A 400 -16.87 -13.32 -1.74
C ARG A 400 -15.81 -12.23 -1.84
N ALA A 401 -16.00 -11.23 -2.71
CA ALA A 401 -15.10 -10.09 -2.78
C ALA A 401 -15.08 -9.28 -1.46
N ILE A 402 -16.23 -9.13 -0.79
CA ILE A 402 -16.30 -8.53 0.55
C ILE A 402 -15.50 -9.35 1.55
N GLU A 403 -15.64 -10.67 1.58
CA GLU A 403 -14.93 -11.55 2.51
C GLU A 403 -13.40 -11.47 2.30
N LEU A 404 -12.95 -11.46 1.05
CA LEU A 404 -11.53 -11.32 0.72
C LEU A 404 -10.99 -9.95 1.11
N ALA A 405 -11.72 -8.87 0.88
CA ALA A 405 -11.32 -7.52 1.27
C ALA A 405 -11.25 -7.37 2.80
N ARG A 406 -12.19 -7.99 3.56
CA ARG A 406 -12.12 -8.07 5.04
C ARG A 406 -10.90 -8.87 5.51
N THR A 407 -10.55 -9.93 4.80
CA THR A 407 -9.37 -10.72 5.10
C THR A 407 -8.11 -9.88 4.88
N ALA A 408 -8.04 -9.10 3.80
CA ALA A 408 -6.97 -8.16 3.54
C ALA A 408 -6.86 -7.10 4.66
N GLU A 409 -7.98 -6.51 5.08
CA GLU A 409 -8.05 -5.54 6.19
C GLU A 409 -7.47 -6.11 7.48
N LYS A 410 -7.83 -7.34 7.83
CA LYS A 410 -7.30 -8.05 9.00
C LYS A 410 -5.77 -8.23 8.91
N TRP A 411 -5.27 -8.69 7.78
CA TRP A 411 -3.83 -8.91 7.59
C TRP A 411 -3.04 -7.61 7.53
N GLU A 412 -3.64 -6.54 6.99
CA GLU A 412 -3.02 -5.21 7.03
C GLU A 412 -2.84 -4.71 8.47
N ALA A 413 -3.84 -4.86 9.31
CA ALA A 413 -3.76 -4.50 10.73
C ALA A 413 -2.65 -5.29 11.46
N ILE A 414 -2.51 -6.59 11.16
CA ILE A 414 -1.43 -7.43 11.70
C ILE A 414 -0.06 -6.94 11.20
N THR A 415 0.06 -6.67 9.90
CA THR A 415 1.31 -6.19 9.29
C THR A 415 1.74 -4.85 9.88
N ASN A 416 0.82 -3.93 10.08
CA ASN A 416 1.09 -2.62 10.69
C ASN A 416 1.58 -2.76 12.13
N GLU A 417 0.98 -3.64 12.93
CA GLU A 417 1.43 -3.90 14.30
C GLU A 417 2.81 -4.58 14.32
N VAL A 418 3.06 -5.54 13.45
CA VAL A 418 4.35 -6.23 13.35
C VAL A 418 5.48 -5.26 12.95
N ASN A 419 5.19 -4.36 12.01
CA ASN A 419 6.16 -3.40 11.49
C ASN A 419 6.22 -2.09 12.28
N ARG A 420 5.49 -2.01 13.39
CA ARG A 420 5.53 -0.85 14.28
C ARG A 420 6.95 -0.58 14.74
N SER A 421 7.35 0.69 14.71
CA SER A 421 8.64 1.14 15.22
C SER A 421 8.50 2.44 16.00
N ASP A 422 9.06 2.48 17.20
CA ASP A 422 9.17 3.66 18.05
C ASP A 422 10.41 4.52 17.71
N ASN A 423 11.27 4.06 16.79
CA ASN A 423 12.47 4.76 16.32
C ASN A 423 12.33 5.41 14.94
N LEU A 424 11.12 5.69 14.47
CA LEU A 424 10.93 6.43 13.21
C LEU A 424 11.34 7.90 13.39
N SER A 425 11.97 8.49 12.36
CA SER A 425 12.09 9.95 12.30
C SER A 425 10.71 10.60 12.23
N SER A 426 10.61 11.91 12.51
CA SER A 426 9.32 12.62 12.41
C SER A 426 8.76 12.59 10.99
N GLU A 427 9.63 12.61 9.98
CA GLU A 427 9.26 12.49 8.56
C GLU A 427 8.77 11.09 8.24
N ASP A 428 9.56 10.04 8.56
CA ASP A 428 9.15 8.65 8.35
C ASP A 428 7.87 8.28 9.09
N ALA A 429 7.66 8.82 10.31
CA ALA A 429 6.45 8.59 11.08
C ALA A 429 5.22 9.22 10.43
N LYS A 430 5.40 10.42 9.85
CA LYS A 430 4.34 11.09 9.08
C LYS A 430 4.01 10.31 7.81
N ASP A 431 5.03 9.96 7.02
CA ASP A 431 4.86 9.19 5.79
C ASP A 431 4.17 7.84 6.05
N ARG A 432 4.56 7.16 7.12
CA ARG A 432 3.90 5.92 7.53
C ARG A 432 2.43 6.12 7.86
N LYS A 433 2.11 7.16 8.65
CA LYS A 433 0.73 7.48 9.00
C LYS A 433 -0.12 7.79 7.75
N GLU A 434 0.46 8.52 6.79
CA GLU A 434 -0.20 8.79 5.49
C GLU A 434 -0.43 7.50 4.70
N GLN A 435 0.56 6.59 4.65
CA GLN A 435 0.43 5.29 3.99
C GLN A 435 -0.63 4.40 4.66
N GLU A 436 -0.69 4.35 5.99
CA GLU A 436 -1.70 3.59 6.74
C GLU A 436 -3.12 4.12 6.46
N ILE A 437 -3.29 5.45 6.43
CA ILE A 437 -4.57 6.09 6.07
C ILE A 437 -4.95 5.77 4.63
N GLN A 438 -4.00 5.92 3.69
CA GLN A 438 -4.24 5.61 2.28
C GLN A 438 -4.65 4.14 2.09
N MET A 439 -3.94 3.22 2.74
CA MET A 439 -4.25 1.80 2.69
C MET A 439 -5.63 1.48 3.27
N GLY A 440 -5.98 2.09 4.41
CA GLY A 440 -7.31 1.97 5.00
C GLY A 440 -8.42 2.46 4.05
N GLN A 441 -8.19 3.56 3.34
CA GLN A 441 -9.12 4.09 2.34
C GLN A 441 -9.23 3.16 1.11
N ASP A 442 -8.13 2.59 0.65
CA ASP A 442 -8.14 1.64 -0.47
C ASP A 442 -8.94 0.37 -0.13
N LEU A 443 -8.74 -0.19 1.06
CA LEU A 443 -9.49 -1.35 1.56
C LEU A 443 -10.98 -1.03 1.74
N ALA A 444 -11.30 0.12 2.34
CA ALA A 444 -12.69 0.59 2.45
C ALA A 444 -13.34 0.73 1.07
N GLY A 445 -12.57 1.24 0.10
CA GLY A 445 -13.00 1.36 -1.29
C GLY A 445 -13.34 0.02 -1.94
N LEU A 446 -12.54 -1.00 -1.70
CA LEU A 446 -12.82 -2.35 -2.19
C LEU A 446 -14.10 -2.93 -1.58
N ILE A 447 -14.24 -2.82 -0.25
CA ILE A 447 -15.42 -3.31 0.46
C ILE A 447 -16.69 -2.62 -0.05
N LEU A 448 -16.68 -1.29 -0.21
CA LEU A 448 -17.84 -0.54 -0.70
C LEU A 448 -18.19 -0.85 -2.16
N ARG A 449 -17.19 -1.05 -3.02
CA ARG A 449 -17.41 -1.46 -4.41
C ARG A 449 -18.07 -2.84 -4.47
N ALA A 450 -17.57 -3.77 -3.69
CA ALA A 450 -18.15 -5.10 -3.58
C ALA A 450 -19.56 -5.06 -2.97
N ALA A 451 -19.77 -4.29 -1.90
CA ALA A 451 -21.07 -4.10 -1.25
C ALA A 451 -22.10 -3.50 -2.22
N ARG A 452 -21.71 -2.55 -3.05
CA ARG A 452 -22.57 -1.98 -4.09
C ARG A 452 -22.98 -3.04 -5.12
N LEU A 453 -22.03 -3.85 -5.59
CA LEU A 453 -22.31 -4.93 -6.55
C LEU A 453 -23.22 -6.00 -5.96
N ALA A 454 -23.08 -6.31 -4.68
CA ALA A 454 -23.88 -7.25 -3.93
C ALA A 454 -25.28 -6.71 -3.51
N GLY A 455 -25.48 -5.39 -3.55
CA GLY A 455 -26.62 -4.74 -2.92
C GLY A 455 -26.62 -4.80 -1.38
N ASN A 456 -25.46 -5.03 -0.78
CA ASN A 456 -25.26 -5.27 0.66
C ASN A 456 -25.14 -3.94 1.42
N LYS A 457 -26.27 -3.39 1.87
CA LYS A 457 -26.33 -2.13 2.62
C LYS A 457 -25.78 -2.25 4.04
N GLU A 458 -25.88 -3.42 4.65
CA GLU A 458 -25.38 -3.66 6.01
C GLU A 458 -23.86 -3.48 6.06
N GLU A 459 -23.18 -4.00 5.06
CA GLU A 459 -21.72 -3.84 4.96
C GLU A 459 -21.31 -2.38 4.75
N ALA A 460 -22.03 -1.62 3.93
CA ALA A 460 -21.78 -0.21 3.74
C ALA A 460 -22.00 0.60 5.04
N GLU A 461 -23.04 0.30 5.80
CA GLU A 461 -23.31 0.94 7.10
C GLU A 461 -22.21 0.60 8.12
N ARG A 462 -21.69 -0.63 8.12
CA ARG A 462 -20.53 -1.01 8.96
C ARG A 462 -19.31 -0.10 8.70
N MET A 463 -19.09 0.27 7.46
CA MET A 463 -17.95 1.13 7.07
C MET A 463 -18.16 2.62 7.37
N LYS A 464 -19.39 3.05 7.66
CA LYS A 464 -19.77 4.46 7.79
C LYS A 464 -18.90 5.24 8.78
N GLY A 465 -18.70 4.71 9.97
CA GLY A 465 -17.91 5.38 11.02
C GLY A 465 -16.47 5.67 10.61
N SER A 466 -15.83 4.76 9.87
CA SER A 466 -14.46 4.94 9.39
C SER A 466 -14.35 5.89 8.18
N ILE A 467 -15.42 5.98 7.37
CA ILE A 467 -15.44 6.77 6.15
C ILE A 467 -15.84 8.23 6.43
N GLU A 468 -16.80 8.46 7.34
CA GLU A 468 -17.27 9.79 7.68
C GLU A 468 -16.34 10.54 8.65
N THR A 469 -15.41 9.85 9.28
CA THR A 469 -14.37 10.48 10.10
C THR A 469 -13.41 11.25 9.20
N SER A 470 -13.32 12.56 9.38
CA SER A 470 -12.36 13.39 8.64
C SER A 470 -10.93 12.92 8.94
N PRO A 471 -10.05 12.87 7.93
CA PRO A 471 -8.64 12.64 8.18
C PRO A 471 -8.09 13.74 9.09
N PRO A 472 -7.05 13.46 9.89
CA PRO A 472 -6.38 14.47 10.70
C PRO A 472 -5.97 15.70 9.87
N ASP A 473 -6.01 16.90 10.47
CA ASP A 473 -5.73 18.16 9.78
C ASP A 473 -4.30 18.23 9.18
N ASP A 474 -3.37 17.43 9.71
CA ASP A 474 -1.99 17.33 9.27
C ASP A 474 -1.78 16.33 8.12
N VAL A 475 -2.84 15.62 7.70
CA VAL A 475 -2.79 14.62 6.62
C VAL A 475 -3.47 15.18 5.39
N LYS A 476 -2.77 15.11 4.26
CA LYS A 476 -3.31 15.51 2.97
C LYS A 476 -4.55 14.68 2.63
N VAL A 477 -5.68 15.35 2.39
CA VAL A 477 -6.92 14.70 1.96
C VAL A 477 -6.72 14.14 0.57
N VAL A 478 -6.78 12.81 0.46
CA VAL A 478 -6.55 12.10 -0.80
C VAL A 478 -7.88 11.80 -1.49
N SER A 479 -7.82 11.63 -2.79
CA SER A 479 -8.96 11.27 -3.65
C SER A 479 -9.77 10.08 -3.11
N GLY A 480 -9.10 9.08 -2.50
CA GLY A 480 -9.73 7.92 -1.90
C GLY A 480 -10.75 8.23 -0.81
N TYR A 481 -10.52 9.26 -0.01
CA TYR A 481 -11.45 9.72 1.02
C TYR A 481 -12.79 10.15 0.40
N TRP A 482 -12.74 11.00 -0.63
CA TRP A 482 -13.95 11.44 -1.32
C TRP A 482 -14.62 10.31 -2.11
N ALA A 483 -13.82 9.44 -2.73
CA ALA A 483 -14.33 8.28 -3.45
C ALA A 483 -15.14 7.34 -2.54
N ASN A 484 -14.68 7.09 -1.32
CA ASN A 484 -15.38 6.20 -0.39
C ASN A 484 -16.65 6.82 0.15
N ARG A 485 -16.69 8.12 0.40
CA ARG A 485 -17.93 8.84 0.72
C ARG A 485 -18.93 8.78 -0.45
N ALA A 486 -18.45 8.90 -1.68
CA ALA A 486 -19.29 8.76 -2.87
C ALA A 486 -19.90 7.35 -2.97
N ARG A 487 -19.09 6.32 -2.76
CA ARG A 487 -19.53 4.91 -2.78
C ARG A 487 -20.56 4.62 -1.69
N LEU A 488 -20.30 5.09 -0.47
CA LEU A 488 -21.25 4.97 0.65
C LEU A 488 -22.58 5.63 0.30
N ALA A 489 -22.56 6.89 -0.12
CA ALA A 489 -23.76 7.63 -0.51
C ALA A 489 -24.52 6.94 -1.66
N ALA A 490 -23.81 6.33 -2.62
CA ALA A 490 -24.42 5.57 -3.71
C ALA A 490 -25.14 4.31 -3.21
N VAL A 491 -24.57 3.56 -2.27
CA VAL A 491 -25.20 2.38 -1.66
C VAL A 491 -26.43 2.76 -0.84
N GLU A 492 -26.37 3.88 -0.12
CA GLU A 492 -27.49 4.43 0.65
C GLU A 492 -28.61 5.01 -0.25
N GLY A 493 -28.36 5.15 -1.56
CA GLY A 493 -29.32 5.74 -2.52
C GLY A 493 -29.30 7.27 -2.54
N ARG A 494 -28.37 7.93 -1.87
CA ARG A 494 -28.16 9.39 -1.87
C ARG A 494 -27.36 9.80 -3.12
N LYS A 495 -28.00 9.66 -4.30
CA LYS A 495 -27.33 9.78 -5.60
C LYS A 495 -26.70 11.15 -5.85
N ALA A 496 -27.33 12.23 -5.40
CA ALA A 496 -26.81 13.59 -5.55
C ALA A 496 -25.52 13.80 -4.73
N ASP A 497 -25.52 13.33 -3.48
CA ASP A 497 -24.33 13.36 -2.62
C ASP A 497 -23.22 12.52 -3.21
N ALA A 498 -23.56 11.33 -3.72
CA ALA A 498 -22.60 10.45 -4.38
C ALA A 498 -21.90 11.16 -5.56
N LEU A 499 -22.67 11.83 -6.43
CA LEU A 499 -22.10 12.58 -7.57
C LEU A 499 -21.22 13.75 -7.11
N THR A 500 -21.58 14.43 -6.03
CA THR A 500 -20.75 15.47 -5.42
C THR A 500 -19.40 14.93 -5.00
N PHE A 501 -19.41 13.85 -4.24
CA PHE A 501 -18.17 13.26 -3.73
C PHE A 501 -17.35 12.62 -4.83
N TYR A 502 -17.96 12.00 -5.87
CA TYR A 502 -17.23 11.52 -7.04
C TYR A 502 -16.54 12.67 -7.78
N GLN A 503 -17.22 13.80 -7.97
CA GLN A 503 -16.62 14.96 -8.62
C GLN A 503 -15.41 15.45 -7.84
N GLN A 504 -15.53 15.52 -6.52
CA GLN A 504 -14.42 15.89 -5.65
C GLN A 504 -13.27 14.87 -5.72
N ALA A 505 -13.57 13.58 -5.71
CA ALA A 505 -12.57 12.54 -5.86
C ALA A 505 -11.80 12.63 -7.19
N ILE A 506 -12.52 12.91 -8.28
CA ILE A 506 -11.94 13.09 -9.61
C ILE A 506 -11.06 14.34 -9.68
N TYR A 507 -11.47 15.43 -9.04
CA TYR A 507 -10.73 16.70 -9.07
C TYR A 507 -9.50 16.70 -8.14
N THR A 508 -9.55 15.97 -7.04
CA THR A 508 -8.43 15.90 -6.06
C THR A 508 -7.43 14.79 -6.37
N ARG A 509 -7.71 13.91 -7.34
CA ARG A 509 -6.75 12.86 -7.70
C ARG A 509 -5.45 13.47 -8.22
N GLU A 510 -4.33 12.96 -7.75
CA GLU A 510 -3.00 13.45 -8.12
C GLU A 510 -2.61 13.08 -9.55
N ARG A 511 -3.15 11.97 -10.05
CA ARG A 511 -2.86 11.46 -11.40
C ARG A 511 -4.14 11.31 -12.20
N THR A 512 -4.10 11.77 -13.42
CA THR A 512 -5.11 11.35 -14.41
C THR A 512 -5.03 9.84 -14.57
N PRO A 513 -6.15 9.13 -14.78
CA PRO A 513 -6.12 7.72 -15.09
C PRO A 513 -5.22 7.48 -16.28
N GLU A 514 -4.27 6.60 -16.09
CA GLU A 514 -3.38 6.18 -17.18
C GLU A 514 -4.02 5.02 -17.93
N MET A 515 -3.72 4.95 -19.20
CA MET A 515 -4.02 3.75 -19.98
C MET A 515 -3.11 2.64 -19.48
N TYR A 516 -3.70 1.57 -18.99
CA TYR A 516 -2.97 0.36 -18.60
C TYR A 516 -3.27 -0.74 -19.63
N HIS A 517 -2.25 -1.29 -20.27
CA HIS A 517 -2.39 -2.28 -21.33
C HIS A 517 -3.44 -1.87 -22.39
N GLY A 518 -3.36 -0.61 -22.85
CA GLY A 518 -4.31 -0.09 -23.83
C GLY A 518 -5.74 0.14 -23.32
N ARG A 519 -5.98 0.04 -22.01
CA ARG A 519 -7.29 0.24 -21.38
C ARG A 519 -7.27 1.37 -20.39
N LEU A 520 -8.27 2.24 -20.49
CA LEU A 520 -8.51 3.25 -19.50
C LEU A 520 -9.20 2.62 -18.27
N ILE A 521 -8.46 2.47 -17.17
CA ILE A 521 -9.02 2.01 -15.91
C ILE A 521 -9.36 3.23 -15.05
N ASP A 522 -10.50 3.83 -15.28
CA ASP A 522 -11.02 4.94 -14.47
C ASP A 522 -12.25 4.50 -13.66
N ASN A 523 -12.01 3.76 -12.59
CA ASN A 523 -13.08 3.29 -11.72
C ASN A 523 -13.96 4.42 -11.18
N LEU A 524 -13.38 5.59 -10.86
CA LEU A 524 -14.15 6.74 -10.36
C LEU A 524 -15.10 7.28 -11.41
N MET A 525 -14.63 7.38 -12.65
CA MET A 525 -15.44 7.86 -13.76
C MET A 525 -16.55 6.87 -14.13
N ASP A 526 -16.24 5.57 -14.13
CA ASP A 526 -17.21 4.51 -14.41
C ASP A 526 -18.31 4.43 -13.33
N GLU A 527 -17.89 4.50 -12.06
CA GLU A 527 -18.81 4.50 -10.92
C GLU A 527 -19.71 5.74 -10.91
N ALA A 528 -19.14 6.92 -11.16
CA ALA A 528 -19.88 8.17 -11.29
C ALA A 528 -20.85 8.14 -12.48
N SER A 529 -20.42 7.63 -13.65
CA SER A 529 -21.27 7.47 -14.84
C SER A 529 -22.47 6.56 -14.56
N ALA A 530 -22.28 5.48 -13.82
CA ALA A 530 -23.36 4.60 -13.43
C ALA A 530 -24.41 5.31 -12.55
N VAL A 531 -23.95 6.08 -11.55
CA VAL A 531 -24.85 6.88 -10.70
C VAL A 531 -25.55 7.97 -11.53
N TRP A 532 -24.82 8.62 -12.45
CA TRP A 532 -25.38 9.63 -13.35
C TRP A 532 -26.55 9.08 -14.20
N LYS A 533 -26.34 7.94 -14.84
CA LYS A 533 -27.38 7.26 -15.62
C LYS A 533 -28.62 6.92 -14.78
N ASP A 534 -28.41 6.47 -13.55
CA ASP A 534 -29.46 6.18 -12.60
C ASP A 534 -30.25 7.43 -12.14
N THR A 535 -29.73 8.62 -12.29
CA THR A 535 -30.44 9.88 -12.03
C THR A 535 -31.25 10.38 -13.23
N GLY A 536 -31.15 9.72 -14.38
CA GLY A 536 -31.76 10.15 -15.64
C GLY A 536 -30.99 11.30 -16.33
N GLY A 537 -29.73 11.54 -15.94
CA GLY A 537 -28.88 12.57 -16.53
C GLY A 537 -28.57 12.31 -17.99
N THR A 538 -28.55 13.37 -18.82
CA THR A 538 -28.25 13.28 -20.25
C THR A 538 -26.75 13.13 -20.50
N GLU A 539 -26.39 12.58 -21.67
CA GLU A 539 -25.00 12.44 -22.08
C GLU A 539 -24.32 13.81 -22.29
N ALA A 540 -25.04 14.80 -22.81
CA ALA A 540 -24.52 16.15 -22.98
C ALA A 540 -24.14 16.78 -21.65
N ALA A 541 -25.02 16.69 -20.65
CA ALA A 541 -24.75 17.17 -19.31
C ALA A 541 -23.63 16.38 -18.60
N TRP A 542 -23.53 15.07 -18.84
CA TRP A 542 -22.43 14.24 -18.36
C TRP A 542 -21.07 14.71 -18.91
N ASN A 543 -21.00 15.03 -20.20
CA ASN A 543 -19.77 15.51 -20.83
C ASN A 543 -19.26 16.83 -20.24
N VAL A 544 -20.17 17.69 -19.80
CA VAL A 544 -19.81 18.93 -19.06
C VAL A 544 -19.37 18.60 -17.64
N TRP A 545 -20.14 17.78 -16.92
CA TRP A 545 -19.88 17.43 -15.53
C TRP A 545 -18.51 16.74 -15.31
N LYS A 546 -18.14 15.81 -16.20
CA LYS A 546 -16.90 15.07 -16.11
C LYS A 546 -15.63 15.86 -16.44
N THR A 547 -15.78 17.03 -17.07
CA THR A 547 -14.65 17.87 -17.50
C THR A 547 -14.25 18.77 -16.34
N PRO A 548 -13.02 18.64 -15.78
CA PRO A 548 -12.55 19.52 -14.73
C PRO A 548 -12.55 20.98 -15.22
N PRO A 549 -12.95 21.95 -14.39
CA PRO A 549 -12.75 23.35 -14.72
C PRO A 549 -11.26 23.64 -14.93
N ALA A 550 -10.94 24.55 -15.84
CA ALA A 550 -9.57 25.01 -16.03
C ALA A 550 -9.10 25.72 -14.75
N GLY A 551 -8.15 25.12 -14.04
CA GLY A 551 -7.61 25.66 -12.79
C GLY A 551 -7.50 24.59 -11.70
N LYS A 552 -6.95 24.96 -10.53
CA LYS A 552 -6.96 24.09 -9.35
C LYS A 552 -8.41 23.77 -8.98
N ALA A 553 -8.72 22.49 -8.78
CA ALA A 553 -10.01 22.09 -8.23
C ALA A 553 -10.28 22.90 -6.94
N PRO A 554 -11.46 23.50 -6.80
CA PRO A 554 -11.79 24.16 -5.56
C PRO A 554 -11.75 23.10 -4.46
N GLU A 555 -10.98 23.36 -3.40
CA GLU A 555 -11.13 22.61 -2.16
C GLU A 555 -12.58 22.79 -1.72
N LEU A 556 -13.38 21.74 -1.77
CA LEU A 556 -14.64 21.71 -1.05
C LEU A 556 -14.27 21.72 0.45
N ALA A 557 -14.17 22.89 1.03
CA ALA A 557 -14.39 23.04 2.44
C ALA A 557 -15.88 22.66 2.65
N GLU A 558 -16.14 21.47 3.17
CA GLU A 558 -17.47 20.86 3.37
C GLU A 558 -18.48 21.88 3.90
N GLY A 559 -19.18 22.58 3.02
CA GLY A 559 -20.15 23.61 3.41
C GLY A 559 -19.62 24.68 4.37
N ARG A 560 -18.29 24.84 4.51
CA ARG A 560 -17.71 25.85 5.42
C ARG A 560 -17.94 27.25 4.86
N TRP A 561 -18.50 28.09 5.69
CA TRP A 561 -18.70 29.50 5.37
C TRP A 561 -17.42 30.30 5.57
N GLU A 562 -17.05 31.04 4.55
CA GLU A 562 -15.91 31.96 4.57
C GLU A 562 -16.34 33.39 4.54
N LYS A 563 -15.58 34.30 5.15
CA LYS A 563 -15.81 35.74 5.02
C LYS A 563 -15.37 36.18 3.63
N ALA A 564 -16.32 36.77 2.88
CA ALA A 564 -16.02 37.39 1.60
C ALA A 564 -15.68 38.86 1.82
N ALA A 565 -14.51 39.29 1.34
CA ALA A 565 -14.09 40.70 1.41
C ALA A 565 -14.27 41.45 0.06
N LYS A 566 -15.22 41.00 -0.76
CA LYS A 566 -15.43 41.53 -2.10
C LYS A 566 -16.73 42.34 -2.18
N ALA A 567 -16.73 43.44 -2.95
CA ALA A 567 -17.97 44.12 -3.34
C ALA A 567 -18.66 43.30 -4.44
N MET A 568 -19.98 43.09 -4.31
CA MET A 568 -20.77 42.51 -5.40
C MET A 568 -20.86 43.55 -6.53
N PRO A 569 -20.43 43.24 -7.76
CA PRO A 569 -20.60 44.14 -8.89
C PRO A 569 -22.07 44.36 -9.20
N ALA A 570 -22.38 45.55 -9.71
CA ALA A 570 -23.72 45.86 -10.19
C ALA A 570 -24.09 44.90 -11.34
N PHE A 571 -25.28 44.33 -11.28
CA PHE A 571 -25.84 43.51 -12.35
C PHE A 571 -27.27 43.92 -12.71
N GLU A 572 -27.64 43.59 -13.92
CA GLU A 572 -29.02 43.68 -14.42
C GLU A 572 -29.31 42.41 -15.23
N LEU A 573 -30.11 41.51 -14.65
CA LEU A 573 -30.40 40.18 -15.19
C LEU A 573 -31.92 39.96 -15.21
N ALA A 574 -32.43 39.32 -16.25
CA ALA A 574 -33.84 38.90 -16.31
C ALA A 574 -33.94 37.44 -15.79
N ASP A 575 -35.00 37.18 -15.01
CA ASP A 575 -35.34 35.80 -14.62
C ASP A 575 -36.12 35.09 -15.75
N LEU A 576 -36.38 33.79 -15.54
CA LEU A 576 -37.13 32.98 -16.52
C LEU A 576 -38.55 33.45 -16.79
N ALA A 577 -39.13 34.28 -15.90
CA ALA A 577 -40.42 34.90 -16.06
C ALA A 577 -40.34 36.29 -16.77
N GLY A 578 -39.14 36.77 -17.09
CA GLY A 578 -38.88 38.06 -17.74
C GLY A 578 -38.82 39.26 -16.76
N LYS A 579 -38.87 39.03 -15.45
CA LYS A 579 -38.67 40.08 -14.46
C LYS A 579 -37.21 40.47 -14.37
N THR A 580 -36.92 41.75 -14.45
CA THR A 580 -35.54 42.28 -14.32
C THR A 580 -35.16 42.44 -12.86
N TRP A 581 -34.00 41.90 -12.52
CA TRP A 581 -33.37 41.97 -11.23
C TRP A 581 -32.09 42.82 -11.30
N ARG A 582 -31.96 43.76 -10.35
CA ARG A 582 -30.79 44.63 -10.21
C ARG A 582 -30.26 44.55 -8.79
N LEU A 583 -28.94 44.64 -8.63
CA LEU A 583 -28.32 44.65 -7.29
C LEU A 583 -28.97 45.75 -6.41
N LYS A 584 -29.21 46.95 -6.99
CA LYS A 584 -29.84 48.06 -6.28
C LYS A 584 -31.27 47.74 -5.78
N SER A 585 -31.99 46.86 -6.46
CA SER A 585 -33.36 46.47 -6.02
C SER A 585 -33.35 45.48 -4.85
N LEU A 586 -32.17 45.00 -4.45
CA LEU A 586 -31.94 44.11 -3.32
C LEU A 586 -31.49 44.83 -2.05
N GLU A 587 -31.21 46.16 -2.13
CA GLU A 587 -30.82 46.97 -0.97
C GLU A 587 -31.92 46.94 0.11
N GLY A 588 -31.50 46.96 1.37
CA GLY A 588 -32.39 46.88 2.53
C GLY A 588 -32.73 45.45 2.95
N LYS A 589 -32.28 44.45 2.21
CA LYS A 589 -32.52 43.02 2.50
C LYS A 589 -31.20 42.26 2.66
N SER A 590 -31.20 41.26 3.52
CA SER A 590 -30.17 40.23 3.46
C SER A 590 -30.48 39.28 2.30
N VAL A 591 -29.50 39.06 1.41
CA VAL A 591 -29.74 38.31 0.16
C VAL A 591 -28.94 37.04 0.16
N LEU A 592 -29.59 35.91 -0.11
CA LEU A 592 -28.90 34.67 -0.50
C LEU A 592 -28.89 34.61 -2.03
N ILE A 593 -27.69 34.51 -2.59
CA ILE A 593 -27.48 34.18 -3.99
C ILE A 593 -26.96 32.75 -4.06
N ASN A 594 -27.72 31.84 -4.70
CA ASN A 594 -27.30 30.49 -4.95
C ASN A 594 -26.90 30.34 -6.42
N VAL A 595 -25.71 29.82 -6.69
CA VAL A 595 -25.19 29.61 -8.05
C VAL A 595 -25.23 28.12 -8.38
N TRP A 596 -25.88 27.78 -9.48
CA TRP A 596 -26.16 26.39 -9.84
C TRP A 596 -26.30 26.17 -11.35
N ALA A 597 -26.34 24.89 -11.76
CA ALA A 597 -26.65 24.46 -13.13
C ALA A 597 -27.49 23.18 -13.14
N THR A 598 -28.25 22.96 -14.24
CA THR A 598 -29.05 21.74 -14.40
C THR A 598 -28.21 20.44 -14.42
N TRP A 599 -27.01 20.54 -14.90
CA TRP A 599 -26.03 19.43 -14.99
C TRP A 599 -25.23 19.22 -13.70
N CYS A 600 -25.38 20.06 -12.70
CA CYS A 600 -24.64 19.99 -11.44
C CYS A 600 -25.35 19.06 -10.46
N GLY A 601 -24.84 17.84 -10.29
CA GLY A 601 -25.41 16.86 -9.37
C GLY A 601 -25.56 17.38 -7.92
N PRO A 602 -24.52 17.97 -7.31
CA PRO A 602 -24.61 18.59 -5.99
C PRO A 602 -25.69 19.66 -5.90
N CYS A 603 -25.80 20.50 -6.92
CA CYS A 603 -26.81 21.50 -6.97
C CYS A 603 -28.23 20.89 -6.94
N GLN A 604 -28.44 19.80 -7.70
CA GLN A 604 -29.70 19.07 -7.69
C GLN A 604 -30.08 18.50 -6.31
N GLY A 605 -29.10 18.18 -5.48
CA GLY A 605 -29.30 17.77 -4.08
C GLY A 605 -29.66 18.94 -3.18
N GLU A 606 -29.08 20.12 -3.42
CA GLU A 606 -29.33 21.33 -2.64
C GLU A 606 -30.64 22.03 -2.98
N LEU A 607 -31.02 22.12 -4.27
CA LEU A 607 -32.17 22.86 -4.76
C LEU A 607 -33.51 22.51 -4.06
N PRO A 608 -33.83 21.26 -3.69
CA PRO A 608 -34.99 20.92 -2.89
C PRO A 608 -34.97 21.56 -1.47
N LYS A 609 -33.78 21.69 -0.87
CA LYS A 609 -33.58 22.34 0.43
C LYS A 609 -33.74 23.86 0.26
N LEU A 610 -33.22 24.38 -0.85
CA LEU A 610 -33.39 25.81 -1.22
C LEU A 610 -34.84 26.17 -1.47
N GLU A 611 -35.64 25.31 -2.12
CA GLU A 611 -37.08 25.53 -2.29
C GLU A 611 -37.79 25.59 -0.94
N LYS A 612 -37.47 24.67 -0.02
CA LYS A 612 -38.02 24.71 1.35
C LYS A 612 -37.64 26.01 2.10
N LEU A 613 -36.43 26.49 1.90
CA LEU A 613 -35.97 27.76 2.46
C LEU A 613 -36.72 28.92 1.81
N TYR A 614 -36.85 28.91 0.49
CA TYR A 614 -37.60 29.95 -0.25
C TYR A 614 -39.03 30.05 0.21
N GLU A 615 -39.73 28.93 0.34
CA GLU A 615 -41.10 28.89 0.87
C GLU A 615 -41.23 29.49 2.29
N LYS A 616 -40.23 29.30 3.15
CA LYS A 616 -40.21 29.89 4.50
C LYS A 616 -39.98 31.41 4.52
N VAL A 617 -39.32 31.96 3.49
CA VAL A 617 -38.85 33.36 3.53
C VAL A 617 -39.39 34.25 2.40
N LYS A 618 -40.09 33.72 1.39
CA LYS A 618 -40.57 34.49 0.22
C LYS A 618 -41.42 35.71 0.56
N ASP A 619 -42.15 35.66 1.67
CA ASP A 619 -43.03 36.76 2.12
C ASP A 619 -42.35 37.68 3.16
N ARG A 620 -41.08 37.41 3.48
CA ARG A 620 -40.30 38.24 4.42
C ARG A 620 -39.78 39.50 3.74
N PRO A 621 -40.04 40.72 4.30
CA PRO A 621 -39.57 41.95 3.69
C PRO A 621 -38.04 42.16 3.79
N ASP A 622 -37.39 41.46 4.72
CA ASP A 622 -36.01 41.65 5.13
C ASP A 622 -35.04 40.62 4.56
N ILE A 623 -35.55 39.58 3.85
CA ILE A 623 -34.75 38.53 3.21
C ILE A 623 -35.17 38.38 1.75
N GLN A 624 -34.19 38.13 0.89
CA GLN A 624 -34.41 37.77 -0.51
C GLN A 624 -33.56 36.59 -0.91
N ILE A 625 -34.13 35.65 -1.66
CA ILE A 625 -33.39 34.59 -2.34
C ILE A 625 -33.42 34.86 -3.83
N VAL A 626 -32.25 34.69 -4.47
CA VAL A 626 -32.06 34.82 -5.90
C VAL A 626 -31.14 33.67 -6.33
N THR A 627 -31.44 33.04 -7.46
CA THR A 627 -30.54 31.99 -7.97
C THR A 627 -29.95 32.41 -9.32
N LEU A 628 -28.65 32.17 -9.47
CA LEU A 628 -27.90 32.42 -10.70
C LEU A 628 -27.62 31.09 -11.37
N ASN A 629 -28.27 30.86 -12.49
CA ASN A 629 -28.06 29.65 -13.27
C ASN A 629 -26.94 29.86 -14.29
N ILE A 630 -26.03 28.90 -14.40
CA ILE A 630 -24.87 28.98 -15.30
C ILE A 630 -24.88 27.90 -16.41
N ASP A 631 -26.05 27.40 -16.77
CA ASP A 631 -26.18 26.62 -17.98
C ASP A 631 -25.83 27.44 -19.22
N GLN A 632 -25.08 26.88 -20.14
CA GLN A 632 -24.82 27.50 -21.44
C GLN A 632 -26.03 27.34 -22.37
N ASP A 633 -26.70 26.19 -22.28
CA ASP A 633 -27.93 25.90 -23.01
C ASP A 633 -29.14 26.28 -22.13
N LEU A 634 -29.65 27.46 -22.33
CA LEU A 634 -30.80 27.98 -21.62
C LEU A 634 -32.10 27.18 -21.88
N GLY A 635 -32.16 26.42 -22.99
CA GLY A 635 -33.28 25.54 -23.28
C GLY A 635 -33.48 24.42 -22.28
N LEU A 636 -32.45 24.09 -21.50
CA LEU A 636 -32.49 23.03 -20.45
C LEU A 636 -33.11 23.56 -19.14
N VAL A 637 -32.99 24.84 -18.86
CA VAL A 637 -33.25 25.41 -17.53
C VAL A 637 -34.74 25.44 -17.18
N ALA A 638 -35.56 26.05 -18.05
CA ALA A 638 -36.99 26.19 -17.79
C ALA A 638 -37.74 24.83 -17.69
N PRO A 639 -37.47 23.82 -18.56
CA PRO A 639 -38.04 22.48 -18.40
C PRO A 639 -37.63 21.83 -17.09
N PHE A 640 -36.36 21.93 -16.68
CA PHE A 640 -35.85 21.39 -15.43
C PHE A 640 -36.55 21.96 -14.21
N VAL A 641 -36.61 23.30 -14.11
CA VAL A 641 -37.27 24.02 -13.02
C VAL A 641 -38.72 23.62 -12.90
N LYS A 642 -39.43 23.51 -14.03
CA LYS A 642 -40.83 23.09 -14.09
C LYS A 642 -41.02 21.63 -13.65
N ASP A 643 -40.17 20.75 -14.13
CA ASP A 643 -40.22 19.30 -13.78
C ASP A 643 -40.03 19.08 -12.29
N LYS A 644 -39.10 19.81 -11.68
CA LYS A 644 -38.79 19.71 -10.25
C LYS A 644 -39.73 20.52 -9.35
N GLY A 645 -40.60 21.38 -9.93
CA GLY A 645 -41.58 22.19 -9.22
C GLY A 645 -40.96 23.32 -8.39
N PHE A 646 -39.79 23.85 -8.80
CA PHE A 646 -39.13 24.95 -8.12
C PHE A 646 -39.80 26.27 -8.43
N THR A 647 -39.94 27.14 -7.40
CA THR A 647 -40.68 28.43 -7.49
C THR A 647 -39.80 29.65 -7.18
N PHE A 648 -38.55 29.42 -6.72
CA PHE A 648 -37.59 30.53 -6.50
C PHE A 648 -37.17 31.19 -7.82
N PRO A 649 -36.75 32.48 -7.79
CA PRO A 649 -36.30 33.21 -8.98
C PRO A 649 -35.02 32.58 -9.56
N VAL A 650 -35.03 32.28 -10.86
CA VAL A 650 -33.89 31.73 -11.59
C VAL A 650 -33.44 32.74 -12.66
N LEU A 651 -32.22 33.23 -12.52
CA LEU A 651 -31.61 34.18 -13.43
C LEU A 651 -30.53 33.50 -14.25
N PRO A 652 -30.67 33.37 -15.58
CA PRO A 652 -29.58 32.97 -16.45
C PRO A 652 -28.41 33.95 -16.34
N ALA A 653 -27.26 33.50 -15.85
CA ALA A 653 -26.16 34.38 -15.45
C ALA A 653 -24.77 33.85 -15.78
N TYR A 654 -24.64 32.96 -16.78
CA TYR A 654 -23.37 32.30 -17.14
C TYR A 654 -22.21 33.30 -17.24
N SER A 655 -22.32 34.30 -18.15
CA SER A 655 -21.24 35.27 -18.38
C SER A 655 -20.95 36.14 -17.16
N PHE A 656 -22.00 36.50 -16.39
CA PHE A 656 -21.84 37.31 -15.19
C PHE A 656 -21.04 36.53 -14.11
N VAL A 657 -21.43 35.30 -13.81
CA VAL A 657 -20.75 34.49 -12.80
C VAL A 657 -19.31 34.22 -13.19
N LEU A 658 -19.03 33.91 -14.47
CA LEU A 658 -17.66 33.71 -14.98
C LEU A 658 -16.80 34.98 -14.86
N SER A 659 -17.38 36.18 -14.91
CA SER A 659 -16.64 37.41 -14.69
C SER A 659 -16.21 37.63 -13.24
N LEU A 660 -16.83 36.92 -12.29
CA LEU A 660 -16.60 37.08 -10.84
C LEU A 660 -15.63 36.05 -10.26
N LEU A 661 -15.53 34.90 -10.92
CA LEU A 661 -14.84 33.72 -10.39
C LEU A 661 -13.72 33.29 -11.34
N ASP A 662 -12.53 33.11 -10.81
CA ASP A 662 -11.39 32.58 -11.56
C ASP A 662 -11.59 31.09 -11.95
N SER A 663 -12.44 30.39 -11.21
CA SER A 663 -12.90 29.02 -11.50
C SER A 663 -14.33 28.83 -10.98
N VAL A 664 -15.15 28.11 -11.74
CA VAL A 664 -16.57 27.92 -11.39
C VAL A 664 -16.78 26.56 -10.76
N GLY A 665 -16.55 26.45 -9.44
CA GLY A 665 -17.09 25.36 -8.63
C GLY A 665 -18.53 25.70 -8.22
N ILE A 666 -19.47 24.76 -8.34
CA ILE A 666 -20.87 24.91 -7.93
C ILE A 666 -21.37 23.66 -7.19
N PRO A 667 -22.34 23.75 -6.26
CA PRO A 667 -23.10 24.97 -5.92
C PRO A 667 -22.27 25.99 -5.14
N GLN A 668 -22.62 27.25 -5.26
CA GLN A 668 -22.10 28.30 -4.36
C GLN A 668 -23.26 29.03 -3.71
N ASN A 669 -23.08 29.39 -2.46
CA ASN A 669 -23.98 30.20 -1.69
C ASN A 669 -23.28 31.50 -1.27
N TRP A 670 -23.80 32.64 -1.68
CA TRP A 670 -23.27 33.94 -1.34
C TRP A 670 -24.29 34.72 -0.51
N ILE A 671 -23.86 35.33 0.58
CA ILE A 671 -24.74 36.17 1.40
C ILE A 671 -24.30 37.61 1.31
N LEU A 672 -25.25 38.47 0.88
CA LEU A 672 -25.09 39.90 0.89
C LEU A 672 -25.78 40.48 2.11
N ASP A 673 -25.19 41.53 2.67
CA ASP A 673 -25.82 42.34 3.71
C ASP A 673 -26.87 43.35 3.10
N PRO A 674 -27.66 44.03 3.93
CA PRO A 674 -28.64 45.01 3.45
C PRO A 674 -28.07 46.19 2.65
N LYS A 675 -26.75 46.41 2.70
CA LYS A 675 -26.04 47.43 1.92
C LYS A 675 -25.56 46.92 0.56
N GLY A 676 -25.82 45.62 0.26
CA GLY A 676 -25.36 44.94 -0.96
C GLY A 676 -23.90 44.49 -0.94
N ALA A 677 -23.24 44.52 0.23
CA ALA A 677 -21.90 44.04 0.36
C ALA A 677 -21.89 42.51 0.48
N TRP A 678 -21.00 41.83 -0.26
CA TRP A 678 -20.83 40.39 -0.21
C TRP A 678 -20.03 40.03 1.05
N ARG A 679 -20.68 39.40 2.02
CA ARG A 679 -20.14 39.12 3.36
C ARG A 679 -19.68 37.70 3.57
N LEU A 680 -20.44 36.72 3.07
CA LEU A 680 -20.16 35.30 3.27
C LEU A 680 -20.23 34.59 1.93
N THR A 681 -19.36 33.60 1.77
CA THR A 681 -19.35 32.64 0.65
C THR A 681 -19.25 31.22 1.17
N GLN A 682 -19.93 30.32 0.46
CA GLN A 682 -19.83 28.87 0.72
C GLN A 682 -19.74 28.18 -0.61
N LEU A 683 -18.71 27.38 -0.77
CA LEU A 683 -18.58 26.45 -1.91
C LEU A 683 -19.09 25.08 -1.47
N GLY A 684 -19.94 24.47 -2.29
CA GLY A 684 -20.64 23.26 -1.90
C GLY A 684 -21.78 23.51 -0.91
N TYR A 685 -22.38 22.47 -0.39
CA TYR A 685 -23.38 22.55 0.68
C TYR A 685 -23.22 21.36 1.62
N ASP A 686 -23.63 21.50 2.88
CA ASP A 686 -23.65 20.41 3.82
C ASP A 686 -24.87 19.51 3.59
N ALA A 687 -24.63 18.36 2.97
CA ALA A 687 -25.67 17.38 2.69
C ALA A 687 -26.24 16.75 3.97
N SER A 688 -25.42 16.68 5.04
CA SER A 688 -25.79 16.07 6.33
C SER A 688 -26.60 17.01 7.22
N ASP A 689 -26.60 18.33 6.95
CA ASP A 689 -27.40 19.29 7.73
C ASP A 689 -28.90 19.10 7.46
N ALA A 690 -29.55 18.38 8.38
CA ALA A 690 -31.01 18.20 8.33
C ALA A 690 -31.78 19.48 8.56
N GLN A 691 -31.18 20.51 9.18
CA GLN A 691 -31.76 21.82 9.47
C GLN A 691 -31.20 22.91 8.55
N TRP A 692 -30.68 22.55 7.38
CA TRP A 692 -30.01 23.44 6.44
C TRP A 692 -30.77 24.76 6.19
N ALA A 693 -32.10 24.71 6.02
CA ALA A 693 -32.89 25.91 5.81
C ALA A 693 -32.86 26.85 7.01
N ASP A 694 -32.90 26.35 8.23
CA ASP A 694 -32.85 27.15 9.46
C ASP A 694 -31.43 27.68 9.72
N THR A 695 -30.41 26.90 9.41
CA THR A 695 -29.00 27.32 9.39
C THR A 695 -28.80 28.51 8.45
N MET A 696 -29.36 28.46 7.22
CA MET A 696 -29.30 29.55 6.26
C MET A 696 -30.02 30.80 6.72
N ILE A 697 -31.18 30.66 7.35
CA ILE A 697 -31.91 31.81 7.94
C ILE A 697 -31.02 32.45 9.04
N GLY A 698 -30.41 31.68 9.88
CA GLY A 698 -29.47 32.16 10.90
C GLY A 698 -28.32 32.97 10.31
N LYS A 699 -27.71 32.46 9.22
CA LYS A 699 -26.64 33.15 8.47
C LYS A 699 -27.12 34.47 7.86
N LEU A 700 -28.30 34.51 7.22
CA LEU A 700 -28.89 35.71 6.66
C LEU A 700 -29.21 36.77 7.72
N GLN A 701 -29.54 36.32 8.92
CA GLN A 701 -29.77 37.21 10.06
C GLN A 701 -28.48 37.78 10.63
N SER A 702 -27.41 36.98 10.67
CA SER A 702 -26.12 37.39 11.24
C SER A 702 -25.49 38.58 10.51
N VAL A 703 -25.68 38.70 9.19
CA VAL A 703 -25.10 39.80 8.38
C VAL A 703 -25.85 41.12 8.47
N LYS A 704 -26.98 41.17 9.18
CA LYS A 704 -27.76 42.44 9.37
C LYS A 704 -27.13 43.36 10.40
N THR A 705 -26.37 42.82 11.30
CA THR A 705 -25.85 43.55 12.48
C THR A 705 -24.40 43.99 12.31
N GLU A 706 -23.73 43.59 11.22
CA GLU A 706 -22.40 44.07 10.83
C GLU A 706 -22.51 45.23 9.78
#